data_11675c742c3a0fd1ff4ee48ab570c5a9
#
_entry.id   11675c742c3a0fd1ff4ee48ab570c5a9
#
_cell.length_a   1.000
_cell.length_b   1.000
_cell.length_c   1.000
_cell.angle_alpha   90.00
_cell.angle_beta   90.00
_cell.angle_gamma   90.00
#
_symmetry.space_group_name_H-M   'P 1'
#
loop_
_entity.id
_entity.type
_entity.pdbx_description
1 polymer ?
#
loop_
_entity_poly.entity_id
_entity_poly.type
_entity_poly.pdbx_seq_one_letter_code
_entity_poly.pdbx_strand_id
1 'polypeptide(L)'
;LTAKLPNGQFLFPSANAGYTPTINFPENVFITQPAYFISDQAVSNLDFLPTSKDTLSLKYYYQHDPTTAPFGFSSVEGFAQHLDAGSQVASITNTQSITPNLSIAEVFGFIREKIYSTIGQPFSPQSIGINTFGSNVFPGITIVDDLGNFSSQNTGGCPPSSPCGPFNAGLNIGSTAASQGAFTGIFQNRWMPSANAVWTHGKHTITFGGSYSYTQLNARDNRTNTGMVGFTNFGQFLTGQPITYTADGFITTTFLQGDANRYYRSNESGAYIQDKYQIRSNLSVSAGLRFDYHGGLKEKNGRIFNFDPSKYSYDPTTDTITSNGFIVAGNNPDFPTKGVSDSTLTGRQWGLAPRLGLAWSPRKFNDKVVVRAGWGLYYDRGELFTYLSPGFASGVIAGGPFGVNQSPPWVNQTSCSPYGYSVCSNFEAPWGTTLGPPPSGNPADLALPNATAISTGIPLFAFADYNRSNKLPYTMNQTLDIQWQPRNDLAINIGYVGNLGRHAVVPLPFNQARIASPTNPILAGTPFEQDYTYGYSVMTDPANFIPANLPNGQPYQLTFEGGNVDLRVPYIGYSSESESYTAAGISAYHALQAHLEKKMSHGLQVGFSYTYSHATDEQSAMGLFYNGNNPLNLRSGYGLSDFDRKHVINFTYTYELPRFFATSSFKGKIADGWAISGLTVIQSGQPYSIVDYSGAVGSIFYGVNDGITNPIVPLSGCTPQQAITGASGAHYNGDPKTLALNPDCFGLPLLNPGDLNGAIPSNDPYETNFIDHGQRNIFRQSWQRRADISIVKLTQLTERYSLKYSMDIFNVTNTASFDIPIDDVTQNENFNGFPVQGSPATAPCSQPFTALYTCPSFSGLGITNKTISSPRQIQMSLSLTF
;
A
#
# COMPACT_ATOMS: atom_id res chain seq x y z
N LEU A 1 -29.09 -16.52 16.93
CA LEU A 1 -29.52 -17.69 16.10
C LEU A 1 -30.96 -17.59 15.64
N THR A 2 -31.86 -16.98 16.40
CA THR A 2 -33.27 -16.82 16.04
C THR A 2 -33.58 -15.58 15.23
N ALA A 3 -32.56 -14.74 14.96
CA ALA A 3 -32.71 -13.53 14.15
C ALA A 3 -33.15 -13.88 12.73
N LYS A 4 -34.15 -13.16 12.23
CA LYS A 4 -34.68 -13.32 10.88
C LYS A 4 -34.46 -12.08 10.05
N LEU A 5 -34.16 -12.32 8.80
CA LEU A 5 -34.09 -11.29 7.77
C LEU A 5 -35.54 -10.81 7.43
N PRO A 6 -35.67 -9.64 6.78
CA PRO A 6 -36.99 -9.11 6.37
C PRO A 6 -37.79 -10.08 5.48
N ASN A 7 -37.13 -10.96 4.74
CA ASN A 7 -37.76 -12.00 3.93
C ASN A 7 -38.25 -13.22 4.74
N GLY A 8 -38.06 -13.22 6.07
CA GLY A 8 -38.49 -14.30 6.98
C GLY A 8 -37.49 -15.44 7.14
N GLN A 9 -36.40 -15.46 6.37
CA GLN A 9 -35.35 -16.47 6.52
C GLN A 9 -34.52 -16.20 7.78
N PHE A 10 -33.95 -17.24 8.37
CA PHE A 10 -33.02 -17.08 9.47
C PHE A 10 -31.70 -16.43 8.97
N LEU A 11 -31.07 -15.64 9.79
CA LEU A 11 -29.75 -15.04 9.50
C LEU A 11 -28.71 -16.13 9.19
N PHE A 12 -28.77 -17.23 9.92
CA PHE A 12 -27.99 -18.42 9.63
C PHE A 12 -28.92 -19.46 8.95
N PRO A 13 -28.84 -19.61 7.63
CA PRO A 13 -29.69 -20.50 6.90
C PRO A 13 -29.35 -21.96 7.20
N SER A 14 -30.31 -22.84 7.01
CA SER A 14 -30.07 -24.29 7.07
C SER A 14 -29.18 -24.75 5.91
N ALA A 15 -28.49 -25.88 6.10
CA ALA A 15 -27.68 -26.48 5.05
C ALA A 15 -28.51 -26.70 3.75
N ASN A 16 -27.85 -26.51 2.62
CA ASN A 16 -28.49 -26.75 1.33
C ASN A 16 -28.86 -28.23 1.17
N ALA A 17 -30.07 -28.49 0.76
CA ALA A 17 -30.58 -29.85 0.62
C ALA A 17 -29.73 -30.67 -0.38
N GLY A 18 -29.37 -31.88 0.01
CA GLY A 18 -28.58 -32.79 -0.82
C GLY A 18 -27.07 -32.53 -0.84
N TYR A 19 -26.59 -31.55 -0.10
CA TYR A 19 -25.17 -31.29 0.00
C TYR A 19 -24.59 -31.94 1.28
N THR A 20 -23.57 -32.73 1.11
CA THR A 20 -22.81 -33.33 2.23
C THR A 20 -21.42 -32.73 2.24
N PRO A 21 -21.02 -32.05 3.31
CA PRO A 21 -19.68 -31.50 3.43
C PRO A 21 -18.61 -32.60 3.30
N THR A 22 -17.50 -32.27 2.65
CA THR A 22 -16.34 -33.14 2.54
C THR A 22 -15.13 -32.43 3.09
N ILE A 23 -14.05 -33.18 3.34
CA ILE A 23 -12.80 -32.57 3.83
C ILE A 23 -12.23 -31.48 2.91
N ASN A 24 -12.51 -31.57 1.61
CA ASN A 24 -12.07 -30.59 0.62
C ASN A 24 -13.09 -29.47 0.39
N PHE A 25 -14.32 -29.63 0.84
CA PHE A 25 -15.43 -28.69 0.71
C PHE A 25 -16.27 -28.77 1.97
N PRO A 26 -15.83 -28.13 3.06
CA PRO A 26 -16.48 -28.19 4.35
C PRO A 26 -17.79 -27.38 4.41
N GLU A 27 -17.99 -26.46 3.47
CA GLU A 27 -19.16 -25.61 3.43
C GLU A 27 -20.41 -26.40 3.08
N ASN A 28 -21.52 -26.10 3.73
CA ASN A 28 -22.81 -26.73 3.49
C ASN A 28 -23.94 -25.76 3.14
N VAL A 29 -23.61 -24.47 3.05
CA VAL A 29 -24.56 -23.42 2.68
C VAL A 29 -23.98 -22.58 1.54
N PHE A 30 -24.74 -22.48 0.46
CA PHE A 30 -24.41 -21.60 -0.67
C PHE A 30 -25.48 -20.52 -0.80
N ILE A 31 -25.07 -19.28 -0.68
CA ILE A 31 -25.96 -18.12 -0.80
C ILE A 31 -25.50 -17.30 -2.00
N THR A 32 -26.43 -16.94 -2.86
CA THR A 32 -26.19 -16.05 -3.98
C THR A 32 -27.10 -14.85 -3.91
N GLN A 33 -26.56 -13.67 -4.09
CA GLN A 33 -27.31 -12.42 -4.16
C GLN A 33 -26.82 -11.59 -5.33
N PRO A 34 -27.69 -10.81 -6.00
CA PRO A 34 -27.28 -10.00 -7.12
C PRO A 34 -26.39 -8.83 -6.65
N ALA A 35 -25.24 -8.65 -7.31
CA ALA A 35 -24.44 -7.45 -7.21
C ALA A 35 -24.87 -6.45 -8.28
N TYR A 36 -24.90 -5.18 -7.94
CA TYR A 36 -25.30 -4.11 -8.86
C TYR A 36 -24.16 -3.11 -8.99
N PHE A 37 -23.87 -2.76 -10.23
CA PHE A 37 -23.00 -1.65 -10.59
C PHE A 37 -23.70 -0.83 -11.67
N ILE A 38 -23.86 0.46 -11.41
CA ILE A 38 -24.42 1.41 -12.36
C ILE A 38 -23.37 2.48 -12.59
N SER A 39 -23.16 2.90 -13.81
CA SER A 39 -22.25 4.00 -14.14
C SER A 39 -22.96 5.00 -15.04
N ASP A 40 -23.24 6.17 -14.50
CA ASP A 40 -23.79 7.30 -15.23
C ASP A 40 -22.69 8.31 -15.53
N GLN A 41 -22.47 8.59 -16.83
CA GLN A 41 -21.46 9.53 -17.26
C GLN A 41 -22.05 10.58 -18.20
N ALA A 42 -21.66 11.83 -18.01
CA ALA A 42 -21.99 12.93 -18.90
C ALA A 42 -20.79 13.81 -19.17
N VAL A 43 -20.60 14.16 -20.44
CA VAL A 43 -19.55 15.08 -20.90
C VAL A 43 -20.19 16.21 -21.65
N SER A 44 -19.83 17.44 -21.32
CA SER A 44 -20.28 18.64 -22.03
C SER A 44 -19.09 19.55 -22.34
N ASN A 45 -18.99 19.98 -23.61
CA ASN A 45 -18.01 20.95 -24.05
C ASN A 45 -18.75 22.08 -24.77
N LEU A 46 -18.44 23.31 -24.43
CA LEU A 46 -18.98 24.51 -25.08
C LEU A 46 -17.82 25.45 -25.36
N ASP A 47 -17.63 25.78 -26.63
CA ASP A 47 -16.68 26.79 -27.04
C ASP A 47 -17.44 28.01 -27.54
N PHE A 48 -17.08 29.19 -27.03
CA PHE A 48 -17.67 30.46 -27.35
C PHE A 48 -16.56 31.45 -27.73
N LEU A 49 -16.78 32.18 -28.79
CA LEU A 49 -15.87 33.18 -29.33
C LEU A 49 -16.48 34.57 -29.11
N PRO A 50 -16.28 35.19 -27.93
CA PRO A 50 -16.83 36.55 -27.65
C PRO A 50 -16.36 37.59 -28.63
N THR A 51 -15.10 37.50 -29.05
CA THR A 51 -14.48 38.33 -30.07
C THR A 51 -13.56 37.46 -30.95
N SER A 52 -13.03 38.05 -32.04
CA SER A 52 -12.04 37.37 -32.89
C SER A 52 -10.69 37.10 -32.19
N LYS A 53 -10.50 37.70 -31.00
CA LYS A 53 -9.25 37.55 -30.20
C LYS A 53 -9.44 36.74 -28.94
N ASP A 54 -10.67 36.36 -28.57
CA ASP A 54 -10.99 35.67 -27.34
C ASP A 54 -11.69 34.36 -27.63
N THR A 55 -11.21 33.31 -27.00
CA THR A 55 -11.86 31.99 -27.00
C THR A 55 -12.14 31.56 -25.58
N LEU A 56 -13.42 31.38 -25.28
CA LEU A 56 -13.89 30.86 -23.99
C LEU A 56 -14.34 29.41 -24.15
N SER A 57 -13.70 28.49 -23.43
CA SER A 57 -13.99 27.07 -23.46
C SER A 57 -14.48 26.61 -22.11
N LEU A 58 -15.66 26.03 -22.08
CA LEU A 58 -16.29 25.46 -20.87
C LEU A 58 -16.35 23.96 -21.03
N LYS A 59 -15.84 23.23 -20.05
CA LYS A 59 -15.88 21.77 -20.05
C LYS A 59 -16.45 21.28 -18.73
N TYR A 60 -17.32 20.31 -18.81
CA TYR A 60 -17.87 19.65 -17.64
C TYR A 60 -17.93 18.15 -17.85
N TYR A 61 -17.46 17.41 -16.86
CA TYR A 61 -17.53 15.97 -16.77
C TYR A 61 -18.25 15.60 -15.47
N TYR A 62 -19.16 14.68 -15.55
CA TYR A 62 -19.88 14.08 -14.43
C TYR A 62 -19.77 12.56 -14.53
N GLN A 63 -19.54 11.93 -13.38
CA GLN A 63 -19.58 10.49 -13.22
C GLN A 63 -20.19 10.15 -11.87
N HIS A 64 -21.05 9.12 -11.86
CA HIS A 64 -21.64 8.57 -10.64
C HIS A 64 -21.73 7.06 -10.79
N ASP A 65 -21.09 6.34 -9.87
CA ASP A 65 -20.90 4.89 -9.93
C ASP A 65 -21.41 4.22 -8.64
N PRO A 66 -22.74 4.19 -8.39
CA PRO A 66 -23.29 3.47 -7.25
C PRO A 66 -23.08 1.98 -7.42
N THR A 67 -22.56 1.34 -6.37
CA THR A 67 -22.27 -0.10 -6.35
C THR A 67 -22.94 -0.74 -5.15
N THR A 68 -23.53 -1.91 -5.33
CA THR A 68 -24.02 -2.75 -4.24
C THR A 68 -23.30 -4.09 -4.31
N ALA A 69 -22.54 -4.40 -3.27
CA ALA A 69 -21.89 -5.68 -3.09
C ALA A 69 -22.57 -6.43 -1.94
N PRO A 70 -23.34 -7.50 -2.22
CA PRO A 70 -24.15 -8.20 -1.20
C PRO A 70 -23.32 -8.76 -0.05
N PHE A 71 -22.11 -9.19 -0.34
CA PHE A 71 -21.19 -9.79 0.61
C PHE A 71 -19.87 -9.03 0.73
N GLY A 72 -19.91 -7.71 0.55
CA GLY A 72 -18.68 -6.87 0.58
C GLY A 72 -17.96 -6.88 1.93
N PHE A 73 -18.71 -6.96 3.04
CA PHE A 73 -18.16 -6.99 4.39
C PHE A 73 -18.71 -8.15 5.24
N SER A 74 -19.77 -8.78 4.83
CA SER A 74 -20.47 -9.79 5.62
C SER A 74 -20.54 -11.10 4.88
N SER A 75 -20.32 -12.20 5.58
CA SER A 75 -20.50 -13.54 5.03
C SER A 75 -21.98 -13.98 5.00
N VAL A 76 -22.85 -13.21 5.64
CA VAL A 76 -24.30 -13.51 5.71
C VAL A 76 -25.11 -12.46 4.97
N GLU A 77 -26.31 -12.85 4.55
CA GLU A 77 -27.25 -11.99 3.84
C GLU A 77 -27.76 -10.83 4.70
N GLY A 78 -28.14 -9.74 4.08
CA GLY A 78 -28.79 -8.58 4.70
C GLY A 78 -27.85 -7.42 5.03
N PHE A 79 -26.55 -7.62 4.97
CA PHE A 79 -25.54 -6.59 5.26
C PHE A 79 -24.78 -6.19 4.00
N ALA A 80 -25.50 -5.89 2.93
CA ALA A 80 -24.90 -5.48 1.68
C ALA A 80 -24.10 -4.16 1.84
N GLN A 81 -22.92 -4.11 1.24
CA GLN A 81 -22.18 -2.86 1.11
C GLN A 81 -22.79 -2.02 -0.01
N HIS A 82 -23.07 -0.76 0.27
CA HIS A 82 -23.43 0.23 -0.72
C HIS A 82 -22.34 1.28 -0.82
N LEU A 83 -21.69 1.33 -1.97
CA LEU A 83 -20.67 2.34 -2.28
C LEU A 83 -21.30 3.41 -3.18
N ASP A 84 -21.27 4.65 -2.73
CA ASP A 84 -21.68 5.82 -3.49
C ASP A 84 -20.41 6.58 -3.91
N ALA A 85 -19.93 6.28 -5.11
CA ALA A 85 -18.75 6.89 -5.70
C ALA A 85 -19.14 7.83 -6.85
N GLY A 86 -18.38 8.89 -7.03
CA GLY A 86 -18.60 9.80 -8.14
C GLY A 86 -17.61 10.95 -8.20
N SER A 87 -17.50 11.51 -9.39
CA SER A 87 -16.62 12.66 -9.64
C SER A 87 -17.28 13.71 -10.52
N GLN A 88 -16.88 14.95 -10.31
CA GLN A 88 -17.24 16.08 -11.16
C GLN A 88 -15.97 16.87 -11.47
N VAL A 89 -15.76 17.16 -12.73
CA VAL A 89 -14.65 17.99 -13.19
C VAL A 89 -15.23 19.12 -14.06
N ALA A 90 -14.94 20.35 -13.69
CA ALA A 90 -15.32 21.52 -14.47
C ALA A 90 -14.08 22.35 -14.79
N SER A 91 -14.02 22.91 -15.97
CA SER A 91 -13.01 23.90 -16.30
C SER A 91 -13.57 25.01 -17.19
N ILE A 92 -13.12 26.22 -16.91
CA ILE A 92 -13.34 27.41 -17.71
C ILE A 92 -11.95 27.85 -18.17
N THR A 93 -11.75 27.89 -19.47
CA THR A 93 -10.50 28.38 -20.07
C THR A 93 -10.82 29.56 -20.95
N ASN A 94 -10.19 30.69 -20.66
CA ASN A 94 -10.24 31.88 -21.51
C ASN A 94 -8.87 32.10 -22.14
N THR A 95 -8.79 32.14 -23.46
CA THR A 95 -7.55 32.41 -24.18
C THR A 95 -7.72 33.70 -24.99
N GLN A 96 -6.85 34.67 -24.71
CA GLN A 96 -6.89 36.00 -25.32
C GLN A 96 -5.61 36.28 -26.08
N SER A 97 -5.77 36.80 -27.29
CA SER A 97 -4.69 37.37 -28.10
C SER A 97 -4.68 38.88 -27.91
N ILE A 98 -3.95 39.35 -26.87
CA ILE A 98 -3.92 40.80 -26.52
C ILE A 98 -3.28 41.61 -27.64
N THR A 99 -2.14 41.12 -28.13
CA THR A 99 -1.44 41.65 -29.31
C THR A 99 -0.95 40.49 -30.18
N PRO A 100 -0.48 40.72 -31.41
CA PRO A 100 0.09 39.65 -32.23
C PRO A 100 1.26 38.90 -31.54
N ASN A 101 1.87 39.51 -30.53
CA ASN A 101 3.04 38.97 -29.85
C ASN A 101 2.76 38.58 -28.40
N LEU A 102 1.56 38.81 -27.88
CA LEU A 102 1.21 38.52 -26.51
C LEU A 102 -0.14 37.79 -26.44
N SER A 103 -0.11 36.59 -25.91
CA SER A 103 -1.31 35.84 -25.59
C SER A 103 -1.36 35.53 -24.09
N ILE A 104 -2.57 35.47 -23.55
CA ILE A 104 -2.84 35.13 -22.16
C ILE A 104 -3.85 33.99 -22.16
N ALA A 105 -3.61 33.00 -21.32
CA ALA A 105 -4.57 31.95 -21.06
C ALA A 105 -4.87 31.92 -19.55
N GLU A 106 -6.14 32.03 -19.22
CA GLU A 106 -6.66 31.94 -17.85
C GLU A 106 -7.48 30.67 -17.73
N VAL A 107 -7.25 29.92 -16.69
CA VAL A 107 -7.95 28.66 -16.44
C VAL A 107 -8.47 28.65 -15.01
N PHE A 108 -9.73 28.34 -14.86
CA PHE A 108 -10.33 27.99 -13.59
C PHE A 108 -10.76 26.53 -13.65
N GLY A 109 -10.14 25.68 -12.85
CA GLY A 109 -10.49 24.27 -12.69
C GLY A 109 -11.20 24.01 -11.38
N PHE A 110 -12.13 23.08 -11.40
CA PHE A 110 -12.79 22.53 -10.21
C PHE A 110 -12.89 21.02 -10.34
N ILE A 111 -12.53 20.33 -9.27
CA ILE A 111 -12.70 18.89 -9.13
C ILE A 111 -13.45 18.60 -7.84
N ARG A 112 -14.46 17.75 -7.93
CA ARG A 112 -15.13 17.15 -6.77
C ARG A 112 -15.05 15.64 -6.89
N GLU A 113 -14.62 15.00 -5.82
CA GLU A 113 -14.59 13.53 -5.67
C GLU A 113 -15.39 13.15 -4.43
N LYS A 114 -16.14 12.08 -4.54
CA LYS A 114 -16.94 11.51 -3.47
C LYS A 114 -16.77 10.01 -3.51
N ILE A 115 -16.40 9.43 -2.38
CA ILE A 115 -16.43 7.99 -2.14
C ILE A 115 -17.02 7.81 -0.75
N TYR A 116 -18.18 7.16 -0.65
CA TYR A 116 -18.85 6.97 0.62
C TYR A 116 -19.46 5.57 0.69
N SER A 117 -19.06 4.80 1.69
CA SER A 117 -19.52 3.44 1.91
C SER A 117 -20.55 3.39 3.04
N THR A 118 -21.63 2.68 2.79
CA THR A 118 -22.65 2.38 3.80
C THR A 118 -22.92 0.88 3.80
N ILE A 119 -23.61 0.38 4.83
CA ILE A 119 -23.99 -1.01 4.94
C ILE A 119 -25.51 -1.13 5.12
N GLY A 120 -26.10 -2.11 4.45
CA GLY A 120 -27.45 -2.54 4.74
C GLY A 120 -27.55 -3.12 6.15
N GLN A 121 -28.66 -2.92 6.82
CA GLN A 121 -28.91 -3.47 8.14
C GLN A 121 -30.32 -4.06 8.17
N PRO A 122 -30.43 -5.40 8.28
CA PRO A 122 -31.75 -6.05 8.24
C PRO A 122 -32.56 -5.80 9.52
N PHE A 123 -31.89 -5.45 10.61
CA PHE A 123 -32.48 -5.14 11.92
C PHE A 123 -31.52 -4.28 12.75
N SER A 124 -32.04 -3.60 13.78
CA SER A 124 -31.18 -2.86 14.69
C SER A 124 -30.48 -3.78 15.72
N PRO A 125 -29.28 -3.41 16.22
CA PRO A 125 -28.60 -4.18 17.26
C PRO A 125 -29.48 -4.42 18.49
N GLN A 126 -30.22 -3.39 18.93
CA GLN A 126 -31.08 -3.45 20.10
C GLN A 126 -32.24 -4.44 19.93
N SER A 127 -32.74 -4.61 18.69
CA SER A 127 -33.86 -5.53 18.43
C SER A 127 -33.48 -7.00 18.63
N ILE A 128 -32.20 -7.29 18.64
CA ILE A 128 -31.64 -8.63 18.90
C ILE A 128 -30.90 -8.70 20.25
N GLY A 129 -31.01 -7.65 21.07
CA GLY A 129 -30.50 -7.63 22.43
C GLY A 129 -29.06 -7.15 22.59
N ILE A 130 -28.40 -6.62 21.55
CA ILE A 130 -27.04 -6.10 21.65
C ILE A 130 -27.06 -4.64 22.12
N ASN A 131 -26.40 -4.35 23.25
CA ASN A 131 -26.24 -3.01 23.75
C ASN A 131 -25.12 -2.26 23.01
N THR A 132 -25.48 -1.28 22.20
CA THR A 132 -24.59 -0.39 21.44
C THR A 132 -24.62 1.04 21.94
N PHE A 133 -24.95 1.27 23.21
CA PHE A 133 -25.01 2.59 23.85
C PHE A 133 -25.85 3.60 23.09
N GLY A 134 -26.94 3.13 22.48
CA GLY A 134 -27.86 3.97 21.71
C GLY A 134 -27.51 4.14 20.23
N SER A 135 -26.40 3.59 19.77
CA SER A 135 -26.11 3.54 18.35
C SER A 135 -27.04 2.58 17.63
N ASN A 136 -27.62 3.01 16.53
CA ASN A 136 -28.44 2.16 15.64
C ASN A 136 -27.58 1.40 14.59
N VAL A 137 -26.28 1.64 14.59
CA VAL A 137 -25.37 0.98 13.66
C VAL A 137 -25.04 -0.42 14.15
N PHE A 138 -25.23 -1.42 13.28
CA PHE A 138 -24.94 -2.79 13.61
C PHE A 138 -23.43 -3.00 13.74
N PRO A 139 -22.95 -3.60 14.84
CA PRO A 139 -21.52 -3.85 15.04
C PRO A 139 -21.02 -4.92 14.06
N GLY A 140 -19.73 -4.90 13.80
CA GLY A 140 -19.06 -6.01 13.16
C GLY A 140 -18.98 -7.20 14.12
N ILE A 141 -19.42 -8.38 13.70
CA ILE A 141 -19.22 -9.62 14.46
C ILE A 141 -18.31 -10.52 13.65
N THR A 142 -17.17 -10.88 14.24
CA THR A 142 -16.19 -11.77 13.60
C THR A 142 -16.09 -13.05 14.41
N ILE A 143 -16.28 -14.17 13.77
CA ILE A 143 -16.11 -15.51 14.34
C ILE A 143 -14.93 -16.14 13.60
N VAL A 144 -13.84 -16.41 14.31
CA VAL A 144 -12.66 -17.06 13.77
C VAL A 144 -12.92 -18.57 13.64
N ASP A 145 -12.12 -19.25 12.90
CA ASP A 145 -12.13 -20.70 12.88
C ASP A 145 -11.41 -21.28 14.12
N ASP A 146 -11.68 -22.55 14.40
CA ASP A 146 -11.08 -23.27 15.54
C ASP A 146 -9.55 -23.44 15.39
N LEU A 147 -8.96 -23.06 14.27
CA LEU A 147 -7.53 -23.21 13.98
C LEU A 147 -6.74 -21.90 14.11
N GLY A 148 -7.39 -20.80 14.47
CA GLY A 148 -6.73 -19.52 14.61
C GLY A 148 -6.29 -18.87 13.29
N ASN A 149 -6.69 -19.43 12.17
CA ASN A 149 -6.30 -18.90 10.86
C ASN A 149 -7.27 -17.84 10.36
N PHE A 150 -6.80 -16.60 10.33
CA PHE A 150 -7.51 -15.46 9.77
C PHE A 150 -7.64 -15.47 8.25
N SER A 151 -6.93 -16.33 7.56
CA SER A 151 -6.95 -16.28 6.12
C SER A 151 -8.19 -16.96 5.58
N SER A 152 -9.08 -16.16 5.03
CA SER A 152 -10.08 -16.60 4.05
C SER A 152 -9.43 -17.30 2.82
N GLN A 153 -8.15 -17.50 2.84
CA GLN A 153 -7.35 -18.16 1.80
C GLN A 153 -6.78 -19.51 2.24
N ASN A 154 -6.91 -19.88 3.51
CA ASN A 154 -6.46 -21.19 3.94
C ASN A 154 -7.58 -22.23 3.78
N THR A 155 -7.87 -22.55 2.53
CA THR A 155 -8.54 -23.80 2.15
C THR A 155 -7.59 -25.00 2.28
N GLY A 156 -6.50 -24.85 3.03
CA GLY A 156 -5.65 -25.94 3.44
C GLY A 156 -6.46 -26.91 4.30
N GLY A 157 -6.75 -28.06 3.78
CA GLY A 157 -7.57 -29.06 4.44
C GLY A 157 -7.07 -29.32 5.86
N CYS A 158 -7.98 -29.50 6.78
CA CYS A 158 -7.68 -29.94 8.13
C CYS A 158 -6.78 -31.17 8.09
N PRO A 159 -5.80 -31.28 9.01
CA PRO A 159 -4.98 -32.50 9.07
C PRO A 159 -5.88 -33.75 9.26
N PRO A 160 -5.56 -34.86 8.64
CA PRO A 160 -6.38 -36.08 8.69
C PRO A 160 -6.65 -36.60 10.10
N SER A 161 -5.92 -36.09 11.08
CA SER A 161 -6.02 -36.50 12.49
C SER A 161 -6.95 -35.60 13.33
N SER A 162 -7.44 -34.48 12.77
CA SER A 162 -8.37 -33.62 13.48
C SER A 162 -9.65 -33.51 12.66
N PRO A 163 -10.78 -34.01 13.15
CA PRO A 163 -12.03 -33.78 12.45
C PRO A 163 -12.31 -32.29 12.51
N CYS A 164 -12.05 -31.60 11.40
CA CYS A 164 -12.53 -30.25 11.24
C CYS A 164 -14.04 -30.29 11.47
N GLY A 165 -14.48 -29.63 12.50
CA GLY A 165 -15.90 -29.44 12.71
C GLY A 165 -16.49 -28.69 11.51
N PRO A 166 -17.77 -28.78 11.26
CA PRO A 166 -18.44 -28.14 10.14
C PRO A 166 -18.40 -26.59 10.15
N PHE A 167 -17.61 -25.98 11.02
CA PHE A 167 -17.57 -24.55 11.32
C PHE A 167 -16.20 -23.90 11.15
N ASN A 168 -15.36 -24.47 10.32
CA ASN A 168 -13.99 -23.99 10.11
C ASN A 168 -13.83 -22.77 9.21
N ALA A 169 -14.88 -22.23 8.68
CA ALA A 169 -14.82 -20.98 7.93
C ALA A 169 -15.10 -19.82 8.86
N GLY A 170 -14.18 -18.90 8.98
CA GLY A 170 -14.41 -17.64 9.68
C GLY A 170 -15.66 -16.93 9.12
N LEU A 171 -16.55 -16.50 9.99
CA LEU A 171 -17.79 -15.83 9.63
C LEU A 171 -17.74 -14.37 10.06
N ASN A 172 -18.13 -13.52 9.13
CA ASN A 172 -18.27 -12.09 9.38
C ASN A 172 -19.73 -11.68 9.24
N ILE A 173 -20.26 -10.99 10.23
CA ILE A 173 -21.62 -10.46 10.24
C ILE A 173 -21.55 -8.96 10.44
N GLY A 174 -22.20 -8.19 9.58
CA GLY A 174 -22.12 -6.75 9.64
C GLY A 174 -20.82 -6.21 9.07
N SER A 175 -20.38 -5.03 9.51
CA SER A 175 -19.15 -4.40 9.06
C SER A 175 -17.96 -4.96 9.83
N THR A 176 -17.09 -5.71 9.16
CA THR A 176 -16.03 -6.49 9.80
C THR A 176 -14.76 -5.73 10.12
N ALA A 177 -14.54 -4.61 9.49
CA ALA A 177 -13.32 -3.86 9.70
C ALA A 177 -13.62 -2.50 10.32
N ALA A 178 -13.08 -2.24 11.49
CA ALA A 178 -13.11 -0.92 12.11
C ALA A 178 -12.46 0.16 11.21
N SER A 179 -11.51 -0.23 10.37
CA SER A 179 -10.84 0.66 9.42
C SER A 179 -11.54 0.83 8.08
N GLN A 180 -12.42 -0.10 7.69
CA GLN A 180 -13.12 -0.08 6.41
C GLN A 180 -14.65 -0.12 6.57
N GLY A 181 -15.11 0.17 7.77
CA GLY A 181 -16.48 0.00 8.18
C GLY A 181 -17.51 0.79 7.39
N ALA A 182 -18.74 0.49 7.67
CA ALA A 182 -19.90 1.21 7.19
C ALA A 182 -19.84 2.69 7.60
N PHE A 183 -20.40 3.53 6.74
CA PHE A 183 -20.52 4.99 6.96
C PHE A 183 -19.17 5.73 6.96
N THR A 184 -18.20 5.19 6.24
CA THR A 184 -16.90 5.82 6.03
C THR A 184 -16.76 6.36 4.60
N GLY A 185 -15.94 7.37 4.42
CA GLY A 185 -15.63 7.89 3.11
C GLY A 185 -14.98 9.25 3.10
N ILE A 186 -14.72 9.70 1.89
CA ILE A 186 -14.08 10.99 1.64
C ILE A 186 -14.90 11.83 0.67
N PHE A 187 -14.89 13.13 0.92
CA PHE A 187 -15.47 14.15 0.05
C PHE A 187 -14.40 15.20 -0.20
N GLN A 188 -13.86 15.24 -1.40
CA GLN A 188 -12.82 16.19 -1.78
C GLN A 188 -13.34 17.21 -2.77
N ASN A 189 -13.03 18.48 -2.53
CA ASN A 189 -13.20 19.55 -3.50
C ASN A 189 -11.85 20.24 -3.71
N ARG A 190 -11.54 20.55 -4.97
CA ARG A 190 -10.33 21.28 -5.32
C ARG A 190 -10.65 22.38 -6.32
N TRP A 191 -10.23 23.60 -6.02
CA TRP A 191 -10.32 24.79 -6.88
C TRP A 191 -8.94 25.17 -7.37
N MET A 192 -8.79 25.42 -8.67
CA MET A 192 -7.49 25.55 -9.31
C MET A 192 -7.48 26.71 -10.32
N PRO A 193 -7.48 27.98 -9.88
CA PRO A 193 -7.24 29.10 -10.77
C PRO A 193 -5.76 29.14 -11.19
N SER A 194 -5.53 29.44 -12.48
CA SER A 194 -4.20 29.66 -13.02
C SER A 194 -4.25 30.63 -14.20
N ALA A 195 -3.15 31.35 -14.42
CA ALA A 195 -2.99 32.18 -15.59
C ALA A 195 -1.57 32.09 -16.11
N ASN A 196 -1.41 32.06 -17.41
CA ASN A 196 -0.12 32.13 -18.07
C ASN A 196 -0.16 33.04 -19.28
N ALA A 197 0.95 33.74 -19.49
CA ALA A 197 1.16 34.61 -20.62
C ALA A 197 2.36 34.18 -21.45
N VAL A 198 2.25 34.28 -22.75
CA VAL A 198 3.33 34.03 -23.69
C VAL A 198 3.58 35.31 -24.45
N TRP A 199 4.81 35.83 -24.33
CA TRP A 199 5.24 37.07 -25.02
C TRP A 199 6.45 36.76 -25.91
N THR A 200 6.25 37.01 -27.22
CA THR A 200 7.31 36.84 -28.22
C THR A 200 7.88 38.20 -28.61
N HIS A 201 9.18 38.37 -28.40
CA HIS A 201 9.89 39.59 -28.78
C HIS A 201 11.24 39.25 -29.43
N GLY A 202 11.36 39.53 -30.72
CA GLY A 202 12.54 39.20 -31.49
C GLY A 202 12.87 37.70 -31.45
N LYS A 203 13.98 37.37 -30.80
CA LYS A 203 14.43 35.96 -30.65
C LYS A 203 13.99 35.31 -29.31
N HIS A 204 13.30 36.04 -28.48
CA HIS A 204 12.85 35.60 -27.18
C HIS A 204 11.38 35.18 -27.22
N THR A 205 11.06 34.06 -26.56
CA THR A 205 9.72 33.68 -26.22
C THR A 205 9.67 33.51 -24.71
N ILE A 206 9.14 34.54 -24.05
CA ILE A 206 9.03 34.58 -22.60
C ILE A 206 7.66 34.03 -22.20
N THR A 207 7.65 33.04 -21.35
CA THR A 207 6.43 32.50 -20.76
C THR A 207 6.48 32.73 -19.25
N PHE A 208 5.45 33.34 -18.70
CA PHE A 208 5.33 33.55 -17.26
C PHE A 208 3.89 33.29 -16.80
N GLY A 209 3.76 32.93 -15.56
CA GLY A 209 2.44 32.62 -15.04
C GLY A 209 2.43 32.25 -13.58
N GLY A 210 1.22 32.01 -13.09
CA GLY A 210 1.00 31.59 -11.72
C GLY A 210 -0.20 30.62 -11.62
N SER A 211 -0.18 29.86 -10.56
CA SER A 211 -1.25 28.92 -10.23
C SER A 211 -1.50 28.93 -8.74
N TYR A 212 -2.74 28.71 -8.37
CA TYR A 212 -3.17 28.50 -7.00
C TYR A 212 -4.08 27.30 -6.95
N SER A 213 -4.02 26.54 -5.87
CA SER A 213 -4.91 25.42 -5.63
C SER A 213 -5.35 25.45 -4.18
N TYR A 214 -6.64 25.33 -3.95
CA TYR A 214 -7.22 25.14 -2.63
C TYR A 214 -7.93 23.80 -2.57
N THR A 215 -7.54 22.94 -1.65
CA THR A 215 -8.12 21.62 -1.46
C THR A 215 -8.86 21.56 -0.14
N GLN A 216 -10.07 21.06 -0.19
CA GLN A 216 -10.86 20.65 0.97
C GLN A 216 -11.04 19.15 0.89
N LEU A 217 -10.64 18.45 1.93
CA LEU A 217 -10.85 17.02 2.10
C LEU A 217 -11.62 16.82 3.41
N ASN A 218 -12.84 16.34 3.32
CA ASN A 218 -13.63 15.94 4.47
C ASN A 218 -13.63 14.41 4.53
N ALA A 219 -12.92 13.87 5.50
CA ALA A 219 -12.93 12.47 5.80
C ALA A 219 -14.00 12.18 6.84
N ARG A 220 -14.90 11.27 6.52
CA ARG A 220 -15.91 10.76 7.44
C ARG A 220 -15.54 9.37 7.89
N ASP A 221 -15.58 9.15 9.17
CA ASP A 221 -15.29 7.88 9.77
C ASP A 221 -16.25 7.63 10.94
N ASN A 222 -17.00 6.56 10.87
CA ASN A 222 -18.01 6.26 11.88
C ASN A 222 -17.59 5.11 12.81
N ARG A 223 -16.29 4.81 12.88
CA ARG A 223 -15.75 3.76 13.76
C ARG A 223 -16.20 3.90 15.20
N THR A 224 -16.40 5.12 15.67
CA THR A 224 -16.83 5.42 17.03
C THR A 224 -18.21 4.87 17.40
N ASN A 225 -19.04 4.57 16.41
CA ASN A 225 -20.42 4.16 16.66
C ASN A 225 -20.74 2.76 16.12
N THR A 226 -19.74 2.06 15.59
CA THR A 226 -19.96 0.77 14.94
C THR A 226 -19.74 -0.39 15.90
N GLY A 227 -18.69 -0.35 16.69
CA GLY A 227 -18.30 -1.47 17.55
C GLY A 227 -17.87 -2.72 16.78
N MET A 228 -17.11 -3.57 17.43
CA MET A 228 -16.72 -4.87 16.91
C MET A 228 -16.81 -5.91 18.02
N VAL A 229 -17.31 -7.09 17.71
CA VAL A 229 -17.40 -8.22 18.63
C VAL A 229 -16.70 -9.42 18.02
N GLY A 230 -15.67 -9.92 18.69
CA GLY A 230 -14.89 -11.06 18.26
C GLY A 230 -15.24 -12.34 19.02
N PHE A 231 -15.15 -13.48 18.32
CA PHE A 231 -15.25 -14.81 18.90
C PHE A 231 -14.15 -15.68 18.30
N THR A 232 -13.48 -16.49 19.13
CA THR A 232 -12.42 -17.38 18.66
C THR A 232 -12.98 -18.48 17.78
N ASN A 233 -14.18 -18.97 18.10
CA ASN A 233 -14.81 -20.04 17.39
C ASN A 233 -16.35 -19.95 17.48
N PHE A 234 -17.01 -20.75 16.69
CA PHE A 234 -18.47 -20.78 16.64
C PHE A 234 -19.09 -21.27 17.96
N GLY A 235 -18.42 -22.12 18.71
CA GLY A 235 -18.85 -22.56 20.03
C GLY A 235 -18.95 -21.40 21.04
N GLN A 236 -17.96 -20.52 21.06
CA GLN A 236 -18.00 -19.31 21.89
C GLN A 236 -19.10 -18.35 21.43
N PHE A 237 -19.31 -18.21 20.14
CA PHE A 237 -20.45 -17.44 19.60
C PHE A 237 -21.79 -18.00 20.10
N LEU A 238 -21.98 -19.33 20.07
CA LEU A 238 -23.21 -19.98 20.52
C LEU A 238 -23.43 -19.81 22.04
N THR A 239 -22.38 -19.77 22.82
CA THR A 239 -22.45 -19.57 24.27
C THR A 239 -22.44 -18.09 24.68
N GLY A 240 -22.32 -17.19 23.71
CA GLY A 240 -22.30 -15.74 23.96
C GLY A 240 -21.08 -15.25 24.72
N GLN A 241 -19.92 -15.85 24.49
CA GLN A 241 -18.66 -15.53 25.15
C GLN A 241 -17.69 -14.86 24.18
N PRO A 242 -17.82 -13.56 23.89
CA PRO A 242 -16.93 -12.85 23.00
C PRO A 242 -15.52 -12.77 23.57
N ILE A 243 -14.55 -12.74 22.67
CA ILE A 243 -13.16 -12.55 23.03
C ILE A 243 -12.95 -11.08 23.33
N THR A 244 -12.22 -10.82 24.36
CA THR A 244 -11.86 -9.46 24.72
C THR A 244 -10.51 -9.05 24.22
N TYR A 245 -9.66 -10.02 23.94
CA TYR A 245 -8.32 -9.82 23.46
C TYR A 245 -7.78 -11.10 22.80
N THR A 246 -7.12 -10.97 21.67
CA THR A 246 -6.25 -12.01 21.11
C THR A 246 -4.82 -11.51 21.06
N ALA A 247 -3.87 -12.41 21.20
CA ALA A 247 -2.45 -12.11 21.12
C ALA A 247 -2.06 -11.38 19.84
N ASP A 248 -2.77 -11.68 18.75
CA ASP A 248 -2.48 -11.12 17.42
C ASP A 248 -3.10 -9.74 17.18
N GLY A 249 -3.80 -9.14 18.16
CA GLY A 249 -4.41 -7.81 18.01
C GLY A 249 -5.53 -7.68 16.96
N PHE A 250 -5.77 -8.72 16.17
CA PHE A 250 -6.66 -8.65 15.00
C PHE A 250 -8.14 -8.86 15.32
N ILE A 251 -8.47 -9.50 16.43
CA ILE A 251 -9.87 -9.67 16.83
C ILE A 251 -10.05 -9.26 18.25
N THR A 252 -10.52 -8.06 18.43
CA THR A 252 -10.88 -7.56 19.74
C THR A 252 -12.36 -7.15 19.74
N THR A 253 -13.00 -7.42 20.86
CA THR A 253 -14.32 -6.88 21.11
C THR A 253 -14.14 -5.43 21.55
N THR A 254 -14.36 -4.48 20.65
CA THR A 254 -14.05 -3.06 20.85
C THR A 254 -15.21 -2.16 20.52
N PHE A 255 -15.30 -1.06 21.21
CA PHE A 255 -16.14 0.07 20.86
C PHE A 255 -15.33 1.36 20.97
N LEU A 256 -15.25 2.12 19.89
CA LEU A 256 -14.44 3.32 19.85
C LEU A 256 -15.29 4.54 20.24
N GLN A 257 -14.72 5.43 21.04
CA GLN A 257 -15.34 6.70 21.41
C GLN A 257 -14.56 7.86 20.80
N GLY A 258 -15.23 8.98 20.60
CA GLY A 258 -14.63 10.19 20.06
C GLY A 258 -15.22 10.59 18.71
N ASP A 259 -14.58 11.50 18.02
CA ASP A 259 -14.98 11.97 16.69
C ASP A 259 -13.83 11.76 15.72
N ALA A 260 -13.94 10.71 14.91
CA ALA A 260 -12.96 10.36 13.89
C ALA A 260 -13.10 11.19 12.59
N ASN A 261 -14.11 12.04 12.47
CA ASN A 261 -14.25 12.92 11.32
C ASN A 261 -13.14 13.97 11.30
N ARG A 262 -12.61 14.24 10.11
CA ARG A 262 -11.55 15.23 9.90
C ARG A 262 -11.88 16.10 8.69
N TYR A 263 -11.57 17.39 8.79
CA TYR A 263 -11.85 18.41 7.78
C TYR A 263 -10.57 19.08 7.34
N TYR A 264 -9.79 18.39 6.52
CA TYR A 264 -8.50 18.87 6.07
C TYR A 264 -8.58 19.97 5.01
N ARG A 265 -7.63 20.90 5.07
CA ARG A 265 -7.49 22.05 4.17
C ARG A 265 -6.04 22.21 3.77
N SER A 266 -5.79 22.45 2.50
CA SER A 266 -4.45 22.68 1.97
C SER A 266 -4.46 23.74 0.88
N ASN A 267 -3.41 24.54 0.84
CA ASN A 267 -3.16 25.56 -0.18
C ASN A 267 -1.87 25.24 -0.90
N GLU A 268 -1.89 25.40 -2.22
CA GLU A 268 -0.69 25.32 -3.07
C GLU A 268 -0.63 26.56 -3.94
N SER A 269 0.54 27.09 -4.17
CA SER A 269 0.73 28.20 -5.11
C SER A 269 2.07 28.07 -5.81
N GLY A 270 2.12 28.58 -7.01
CA GLY A 270 3.35 28.59 -7.78
C GLY A 270 3.37 29.76 -8.74
N ALA A 271 4.54 30.30 -8.98
CA ALA A 271 4.78 31.32 -9.99
C ALA A 271 6.04 30.97 -10.77
N TYR A 272 6.05 31.25 -12.05
CA TYR A 272 7.20 30.93 -12.88
C TYR A 272 7.42 31.95 -13.99
N ILE A 273 8.68 32.00 -14.43
CA ILE A 273 9.12 32.71 -15.63
C ILE A 273 10.12 31.82 -16.36
N GLN A 274 10.00 31.74 -17.67
CA GLN A 274 10.89 31.01 -18.53
C GLN A 274 11.12 31.81 -19.82
N ASP A 275 12.36 31.89 -20.27
CA ASP A 275 12.72 32.41 -21.59
C ASP A 275 13.23 31.29 -22.49
N LYS A 276 12.70 31.19 -23.68
CA LYS A 276 13.25 30.39 -24.78
C LYS A 276 13.90 31.35 -25.76
N TYR A 277 15.23 31.34 -25.77
CA TYR A 277 16.05 32.20 -26.62
C TYR A 277 16.53 31.46 -27.87
N GLN A 278 16.11 31.94 -29.06
CA GLN A 278 16.55 31.42 -30.33
C GLN A 278 17.89 32.05 -30.71
N ILE A 279 19.01 31.45 -30.28
CA ILE A 279 20.35 31.96 -30.52
C ILE A 279 20.61 32.03 -32.03
N ARG A 280 20.32 30.92 -32.73
CA ARG A 280 20.41 30.75 -34.19
C ARG A 280 19.18 30.00 -34.67
N SER A 281 18.91 29.99 -35.99
CA SER A 281 17.78 29.24 -36.56
C SER A 281 17.79 27.76 -36.19
N ASN A 282 18.93 27.20 -35.89
CA ASN A 282 19.15 25.78 -35.55
C ASN A 282 19.58 25.55 -34.09
N LEU A 283 19.54 26.57 -33.22
CA LEU A 283 19.96 26.48 -31.84
C LEU A 283 19.05 27.34 -30.94
N SER A 284 18.37 26.69 -30.03
CA SER A 284 17.61 27.37 -28.97
C SER A 284 18.03 26.88 -27.58
N VAL A 285 18.02 27.79 -26.64
CA VAL A 285 18.24 27.54 -25.21
C VAL A 285 17.03 28.03 -24.45
N SER A 286 16.62 27.30 -23.44
CA SER A 286 15.59 27.75 -22.52
C SER A 286 16.13 27.76 -21.09
N ALA A 287 15.79 28.81 -20.35
CA ALA A 287 16.08 28.92 -18.92
C ALA A 287 14.82 29.42 -18.20
N GLY A 288 14.50 28.81 -17.11
CA GLY A 288 13.33 29.16 -16.31
C GLY A 288 13.55 28.98 -14.83
N LEU A 289 12.78 29.69 -14.05
CA LEU A 289 12.71 29.56 -12.61
C LEU A 289 11.25 29.50 -12.20
N ARG A 290 10.94 28.52 -11.35
CA ARG A 290 9.65 28.40 -10.72
C ARG A 290 9.80 28.46 -9.20
N PHE A 291 8.92 29.20 -8.57
CA PHE A 291 8.68 29.14 -7.14
C PHE A 291 7.47 28.25 -6.88
N ASP A 292 7.61 27.29 -6.00
CA ASP A 292 6.51 26.43 -5.55
C ASP A 292 6.37 26.56 -4.02
N TYR A 293 5.13 26.71 -3.58
CA TYR A 293 4.73 26.66 -2.20
C TYR A 293 3.61 25.60 -2.05
N HIS A 294 3.85 24.63 -1.18
CA HIS A 294 2.87 23.62 -0.81
C HIS A 294 2.60 23.75 0.68
N GLY A 295 1.56 24.44 1.05
CA GLY A 295 1.19 24.66 2.45
C GLY A 295 0.94 23.32 3.15
N GLY A 296 1.36 23.21 4.40
CA GLY A 296 1.07 22.04 5.22
C GLY A 296 -0.43 21.81 5.34
N LEU A 297 -0.81 20.56 5.50
CA LEU A 297 -2.20 20.18 5.72
C LEU A 297 -2.68 20.77 7.05
N LYS A 298 -3.82 21.44 7.04
CA LYS A 298 -4.47 21.97 8.24
C LYS A 298 -5.78 21.21 8.45
N GLU A 299 -6.16 21.02 9.69
CA GLU A 299 -7.49 20.54 10.03
C GLU A 299 -8.34 21.73 10.54
N LYS A 300 -9.57 21.86 10.06
CA LYS A 300 -10.45 23.02 10.29
C LYS A 300 -10.64 23.34 11.77
N ASN A 301 -10.74 22.32 12.61
CA ASN A 301 -10.95 22.42 14.05
C ASN A 301 -9.64 22.27 14.84
N GLY A 302 -8.49 22.32 14.15
CA GLY A 302 -7.17 22.18 14.78
C GLY A 302 -6.88 20.80 15.35
N ARG A 303 -7.57 19.76 14.91
CA ARG A 303 -7.40 18.37 15.37
C ARG A 303 -6.23 17.69 14.65
N ILE A 304 -5.08 18.36 14.64
CA ILE A 304 -3.80 17.86 14.20
C ILE A 304 -2.83 17.94 15.38
N PHE A 305 -2.08 16.89 15.57
CA PHE A 305 -1.03 16.83 16.60
C PHE A 305 0.28 16.32 15.98
N ASN A 306 1.35 16.48 16.74
CA ASN A 306 2.64 15.90 16.46
C ASN A 306 3.31 15.52 17.77
N PHE A 307 4.31 14.66 17.72
CA PHE A 307 5.14 14.34 18.84
C PHE A 307 6.43 15.20 18.80
N ASP A 308 6.74 15.81 19.94
CA ASP A 308 7.97 16.59 20.13
C ASP A 308 8.81 15.92 21.21
N PRO A 309 9.87 15.20 20.81
CA PRO A 309 10.73 14.50 21.76
C PRO A 309 11.26 15.38 22.89
N SER A 310 11.47 16.67 22.61
CA SER A 310 11.97 17.62 23.63
C SER A 310 10.97 17.95 24.72
N LYS A 311 9.72 17.61 24.52
CA LYS A 311 8.61 17.80 25.46
C LYS A 311 8.19 16.52 26.17
N TYR A 312 8.82 15.40 25.86
CA TYR A 312 8.59 14.16 26.56
C TYR A 312 9.45 14.07 27.81
N SER A 313 8.89 13.65 28.91
CA SER A 313 9.64 13.31 30.12
C SER A 313 9.00 12.15 30.88
N TYR A 314 9.86 11.26 31.37
CA TYR A 314 9.53 10.09 32.13
C TYR A 314 10.29 10.08 33.45
N ASP A 315 9.61 9.84 34.57
CA ASP A 315 10.22 9.65 35.87
C ASP A 315 10.35 8.16 36.20
N PRO A 316 11.56 7.61 36.15
CA PRO A 316 11.77 6.19 36.42
C PRO A 316 11.54 5.81 37.87
N THR A 317 11.49 6.78 38.81
CA THR A 317 11.28 6.50 40.24
C THR A 317 9.82 6.20 40.52
N THR A 318 8.95 6.98 39.91
CA THR A 318 7.48 6.82 40.06
C THR A 318 6.86 6.03 38.92
N ASP A 319 7.66 5.67 37.91
CA ASP A 319 7.23 5.02 36.67
C ASP A 319 6.06 5.75 36.00
N THR A 320 6.19 7.06 35.92
CA THR A 320 5.14 7.91 35.36
C THR A 320 5.68 8.81 34.22
N ILE A 321 4.87 9.00 33.22
CA ILE A 321 5.12 10.00 32.18
C ILE A 321 4.67 11.36 32.72
N THR A 322 5.63 12.25 32.99
CA THR A 322 5.36 13.59 33.55
C THR A 322 5.05 14.62 32.47
N SER A 323 5.43 14.33 31.23
CA SER A 323 5.03 15.09 30.04
C SER A 323 4.99 14.18 28.82
N ASN A 324 3.89 14.21 28.12
CA ASN A 324 3.59 13.23 27.06
C ASN A 324 4.23 13.52 25.70
N GLY A 325 4.85 14.68 25.52
CA GLY A 325 5.50 15.03 24.25
C GLY A 325 4.58 15.52 23.14
N PHE A 326 3.26 15.49 23.29
CA PHE A 326 2.35 15.95 22.24
C PHE A 326 2.26 17.45 22.14
N ILE A 327 2.15 17.92 20.91
CA ILE A 327 1.81 19.30 20.56
C ILE A 327 0.60 19.30 19.64
N VAL A 328 -0.24 20.30 19.80
CA VAL A 328 -1.48 20.46 19.05
C VAL A 328 -1.37 21.66 18.12
N ALA A 329 -2.08 21.62 16.98
CA ALA A 329 -2.14 22.71 16.02
C ALA A 329 -2.54 24.04 16.65
N GLY A 330 -1.94 25.12 16.18
CA GLY A 330 -2.14 26.47 16.73
C GLY A 330 -3.56 27.02 16.55
N ASN A 331 -4.33 26.48 15.60
CA ASN A 331 -5.73 26.86 15.36
C ASN A 331 -6.73 26.01 16.17
N ASN A 332 -6.29 25.12 17.05
CA ASN A 332 -7.23 24.40 17.90
C ASN A 332 -7.94 25.39 18.85
N PRO A 333 -9.28 25.41 18.90
CA PRO A 333 -10.01 26.40 19.69
C PRO A 333 -9.91 26.17 21.20
N ASP A 334 -9.72 24.93 21.62
CA ASP A 334 -9.79 24.54 23.03
C ASP A 334 -8.39 24.45 23.65
N PHE A 335 -7.42 23.89 22.92
CA PHE A 335 -6.09 23.55 23.43
C PHE A 335 -4.96 23.94 22.47
N PRO A 336 -4.86 25.21 22.03
CA PRO A 336 -3.83 25.60 21.07
C PRO A 336 -2.44 25.57 21.74
N THR A 337 -1.46 24.98 21.07
CA THR A 337 -0.08 25.09 21.53
C THR A 337 0.52 26.42 21.02
N LYS A 338 0.90 27.30 21.95
CA LYS A 338 1.44 28.61 21.61
C LYS A 338 2.70 28.48 20.75
N GLY A 339 2.75 29.22 19.64
CA GLY A 339 3.89 29.24 18.73
C GLY A 339 3.95 28.05 17.76
N VAL A 340 2.94 27.19 17.74
CA VAL A 340 2.80 26.10 16.77
C VAL A 340 1.92 26.56 15.61
N SER A 341 2.30 26.21 14.39
CA SER A 341 1.48 26.50 13.19
C SER A 341 0.22 25.61 13.16
N ASP A 342 -0.79 26.00 12.34
CA ASP A 342 -2.00 25.20 12.15
C ASP A 342 -1.74 23.82 11.52
N SER A 343 -0.62 23.64 10.85
CA SER A 343 -0.18 22.35 10.30
C SER A 343 0.81 21.63 11.19
N THR A 344 1.21 22.22 12.32
CA THR A 344 2.29 21.78 13.23
C THR A 344 3.69 21.78 12.62
N LEU A 345 3.84 21.94 11.30
CA LEU A 345 5.12 21.85 10.59
C LEU A 345 6.03 23.04 10.86
N THR A 346 7.33 22.75 10.95
CA THR A 346 8.44 23.71 11.04
C THR A 346 9.36 23.65 9.85
N GLY A 347 9.35 22.56 9.09
CA GLY A 347 10.14 22.39 7.88
C GLY A 347 9.71 23.34 6.75
N ARG A 348 10.64 23.61 5.86
CA ARG A 348 10.41 24.53 4.72
C ARG A 348 9.43 23.94 3.72
N GLN A 349 8.28 24.58 3.54
CA GLN A 349 7.21 24.18 2.64
C GLN A 349 7.21 24.96 1.31
N TRP A 350 8.34 25.42 0.85
CA TRP A 350 8.51 26.11 -0.43
C TRP A 350 9.85 25.79 -1.06
N GLY A 351 9.96 25.99 -2.37
CA GLY A 351 11.18 25.75 -3.10
C GLY A 351 11.31 26.59 -4.37
N LEU A 352 12.55 26.75 -4.82
CA LEU A 352 12.87 27.33 -6.13
C LEU A 352 13.31 26.19 -7.05
N ALA A 353 12.68 26.10 -8.20
CA ALA A 353 12.84 25.04 -9.17
C ALA A 353 13.41 25.58 -10.49
N PRO A 354 14.72 25.67 -10.64
CA PRO A 354 15.38 26.04 -11.90
C PRO A 354 15.19 24.94 -12.95
N ARG A 355 15.10 25.37 -14.20
CA ARG A 355 14.96 24.50 -15.38
C ARG A 355 15.78 25.02 -16.51
N LEU A 356 16.52 24.14 -17.18
CA LEU A 356 17.37 24.45 -18.31
C LEU A 356 17.04 23.50 -19.47
N GLY A 357 17.07 24.01 -20.69
CA GLY A 357 16.85 23.22 -21.87
C GLY A 357 17.70 23.70 -23.03
N LEU A 358 18.09 22.78 -23.90
CA LEU A 358 18.82 23.00 -25.14
C LEU A 358 18.15 22.21 -26.24
N ALA A 359 18.00 22.84 -27.42
CA ALA A 359 17.68 22.12 -28.65
C ALA A 359 18.59 22.64 -29.77
N TRP A 360 19.32 21.69 -30.40
CA TRP A 360 20.32 21.97 -31.42
C TRP A 360 20.17 21.05 -32.63
N SER A 361 20.03 21.63 -33.81
CA SER A 361 20.02 20.91 -35.06
C SER A 361 21.31 21.23 -35.87
N PRO A 362 22.34 20.35 -35.84
CA PRO A 362 23.61 20.62 -36.52
C PRO A 362 23.42 20.71 -38.01
N ARG A 363 23.81 21.83 -38.63
CA ARG A 363 23.67 22.09 -40.07
C ARG A 363 24.35 21.04 -40.97
N LYS A 364 25.41 20.40 -40.46
CA LYS A 364 26.11 19.32 -41.14
C LYS A 364 25.20 18.14 -41.55
N PHE A 365 24.12 17.94 -40.86
CA PHE A 365 23.18 16.86 -41.12
C PHE A 365 21.89 17.30 -41.83
N ASN A 366 21.87 18.51 -42.43
CA ASN A 366 20.73 19.03 -43.16
C ASN A 366 19.40 18.91 -42.40
N ASP A 367 19.43 19.35 -41.14
CA ASP A 367 18.31 19.30 -40.17
C ASP A 367 17.73 17.91 -39.88
N LYS A 368 18.41 16.83 -40.30
CA LYS A 368 18.01 15.45 -40.06
C LYS A 368 18.40 14.96 -38.67
N VAL A 369 19.20 15.70 -37.91
CA VAL A 369 19.61 15.39 -36.55
C VAL A 369 19.22 16.53 -35.65
N VAL A 370 18.59 16.18 -34.49
CA VAL A 370 18.29 17.11 -33.43
C VAL A 370 18.80 16.56 -32.14
N VAL A 371 19.58 17.35 -31.39
CA VAL A 371 20.06 17.06 -30.05
C VAL A 371 19.27 17.91 -29.10
N ARG A 372 18.67 17.29 -28.07
CA ARG A 372 17.97 17.96 -26.98
C ARG A 372 18.60 17.58 -25.66
N ALA A 373 18.78 18.53 -24.77
CA ALA A 373 19.18 18.30 -23.39
C ALA A 373 18.26 19.08 -22.46
N GLY A 374 17.96 18.52 -21.34
CA GLY A 374 17.13 19.15 -20.34
C GLY A 374 17.58 18.79 -18.94
N TRP A 375 17.47 19.75 -18.05
CA TRP A 375 17.64 19.55 -16.62
C TRP A 375 16.65 20.42 -15.87
N GLY A 376 16.07 19.88 -14.80
CA GLY A 376 15.15 20.66 -13.99
C GLY A 376 14.88 20.02 -12.64
N LEU A 377 14.52 20.87 -11.70
CA LEU A 377 14.09 20.51 -10.37
C LEU A 377 12.59 20.70 -10.24
N TYR A 378 11.91 19.75 -9.59
CA TYR A 378 10.47 19.70 -9.44
C TYR A 378 10.12 19.37 -8.00
N TYR A 379 9.42 20.27 -7.34
CA TYR A 379 8.92 20.04 -6.00
C TYR A 379 7.55 19.39 -6.06
N ASP A 380 7.29 18.57 -5.03
CA ASP A 380 5.99 18.02 -4.75
C ASP A 380 5.73 18.15 -3.25
N ARG A 381 4.52 17.90 -2.82
CA ARG A 381 4.24 17.75 -1.41
C ARG A 381 4.29 16.26 -1.05
N GLY A 382 4.48 15.97 0.25
CA GLY A 382 4.31 14.62 0.77
C GLY A 382 2.91 14.08 0.44
N GLU A 383 2.79 12.77 0.29
CA GLU A 383 1.52 12.15 -0.01
C GLU A 383 0.47 12.47 1.05
N LEU A 384 -0.75 12.73 0.61
CA LEU A 384 -1.84 13.15 1.50
C LEU A 384 -2.17 12.08 2.55
N PHE A 385 -2.01 10.82 2.18
CA PHE A 385 -2.22 9.68 3.06
C PHE A 385 -1.34 9.74 4.32
N THR A 386 -0.09 10.21 4.22
CA THR A 386 0.80 10.36 5.36
C THR A 386 0.32 11.40 6.36
N TYR A 387 -0.40 12.41 5.88
CA TYR A 387 -1.04 13.38 6.77
C TYR A 387 -2.31 12.83 7.40
N LEU A 388 -2.99 11.91 6.72
CA LEU A 388 -4.21 11.30 7.23
C LEU A 388 -3.92 10.25 8.30
N SER A 389 -2.79 9.54 8.21
CA SER A 389 -2.41 8.48 9.14
C SER A 389 -2.41 8.91 10.61
N PRO A 390 -1.84 10.06 10.98
CA PRO A 390 -1.93 10.53 12.37
C PRO A 390 -3.35 10.78 12.87
N GLY A 391 -4.27 11.06 11.97
CA GLY A 391 -5.69 11.26 12.32
C GLY A 391 -6.50 9.99 12.36
N PHE A 392 -6.02 8.96 11.71
CA PHE A 392 -6.72 7.69 11.52
C PHE A 392 -5.90 6.52 12.00
N ALA A 393 -4.95 6.71 12.89
CA ALA A 393 -4.05 5.66 13.33
C ALA A 393 -4.63 4.27 13.06
N SER A 394 -4.04 3.59 12.09
CA SER A 394 -4.51 2.31 11.62
C SER A 394 -4.42 1.31 12.75
N GLY A 395 -5.43 0.53 12.93
CA GLY A 395 -5.40 -0.53 13.90
C GLY A 395 -6.20 -0.24 15.16
N VAL A 396 -5.98 -1.08 16.11
CA VAL A 396 -6.78 -1.25 17.31
C VAL A 396 -6.72 -0.06 18.26
N ILE A 397 -5.66 0.75 18.16
CA ILE A 397 -5.44 1.89 19.07
C ILE A 397 -5.27 3.16 18.25
N ALA A 398 -6.31 3.96 18.18
CA ALA A 398 -6.24 5.26 17.55
C ALA A 398 -5.53 6.24 18.49
N GLY A 399 -4.29 6.51 18.16
CA GLY A 399 -3.42 7.30 19.01
C GLY A 399 -3.59 8.79 18.90
N GLY A 400 -3.04 9.46 19.87
CA GLY A 400 -2.97 10.92 19.95
C GLY A 400 -4.16 11.58 20.60
N PRO A 401 -4.03 12.89 20.88
CA PRO A 401 -5.02 13.65 21.67
C PRO A 401 -6.41 13.74 21.04
N PHE A 402 -6.51 13.53 19.72
CA PHE A 402 -7.76 13.54 18.98
C PHE A 402 -8.11 12.20 18.36
N GLY A 403 -7.41 11.15 18.76
CA GLY A 403 -7.74 9.79 18.38
C GLY A 403 -9.10 9.38 18.92
N VAL A 404 -9.65 8.31 18.39
CA VAL A 404 -10.80 7.66 18.98
C VAL A 404 -10.33 6.85 20.18
N ASN A 405 -10.93 7.04 21.32
CA ASN A 405 -10.62 6.23 22.48
C ASN A 405 -11.22 4.84 22.29
N GLN A 406 -10.41 3.83 22.39
CA GLN A 406 -10.89 2.48 22.51
C GLN A 406 -11.35 2.29 23.94
N SER A 407 -12.65 2.22 24.13
CA SER A 407 -13.17 1.85 25.44
C SER A 407 -12.88 0.39 25.65
N PRO A 408 -11.98 0.04 26.55
CA PRO A 408 -11.66 -1.35 26.74
C PRO A 408 -12.88 -2.09 27.26
N PRO A 409 -13.29 -3.18 26.61
CA PRO A 409 -14.38 -4.03 27.09
C PRO A 409 -14.05 -4.74 28.40
N TRP A 410 -12.82 -4.61 28.84
CA TRP A 410 -12.34 -5.20 30.10
C TRP A 410 -12.70 -4.45 31.38
N VAL A 411 -13.32 -3.29 31.28
CA VAL A 411 -13.83 -2.59 32.45
C VAL A 411 -15.11 -3.31 32.94
N ASN A 412 -15.01 -4.26 33.77
CA ASN A 412 -16.07 -5.03 34.43
C ASN A 412 -16.06 -6.55 34.13
N GLN A 413 -14.94 -7.11 33.81
CA GLN A 413 -14.96 -8.51 33.43
C GLN A 413 -14.20 -9.37 34.40
N THR A 414 -14.82 -10.49 34.75
CA THR A 414 -14.22 -11.55 35.57
C THR A 414 -13.35 -12.46 34.72
N SER A 415 -12.23 -12.89 35.25
CA SER A 415 -11.18 -13.65 34.66
C SER A 415 -11.66 -14.82 33.78
N CYS A 416 -11.48 -14.73 32.49
CA CYS A 416 -11.75 -15.79 31.51
C CYS A 416 -10.55 -16.10 30.60
N SER A 417 -9.44 -15.47 30.82
CA SER A 417 -8.25 -15.68 30.02
C SER A 417 -7.28 -16.60 30.76
N PRO A 418 -6.71 -17.60 30.11
CA PRO A 418 -5.60 -18.37 30.66
C PRO A 418 -4.36 -17.51 30.95
N TYR A 419 -4.32 -16.28 30.42
CA TYR A 419 -3.20 -15.34 30.56
C TYR A 419 -3.42 -14.28 31.66
N GLY A 420 -4.45 -14.38 32.46
CA GLY A 420 -4.68 -13.47 33.59
C GLY A 420 -5.36 -12.15 33.27
N TYR A 421 -5.67 -11.90 31.97
CA TYR A 421 -6.55 -10.81 31.59
C TYR A 421 -7.98 -11.19 31.90
N SER A 422 -8.55 -10.45 32.81
CA SER A 422 -9.86 -10.78 33.29
C SER A 422 -10.90 -10.19 32.42
N VAL A 423 -11.44 -10.95 31.42
CA VAL A 423 -12.60 -10.35 30.87
C VAL A 423 -13.46 -11.25 30.02
N CYS A 424 -14.56 -11.70 30.59
CA CYS A 424 -15.68 -12.21 29.82
C CYS A 424 -16.77 -11.17 29.75
N SER A 425 -17.05 -10.66 28.58
CA SER A 425 -18.30 -10.00 28.31
C SER A 425 -19.37 -11.01 27.89
N ASN A 426 -20.62 -10.68 28.05
CA ASN A 426 -21.69 -11.41 27.44
C ASN A 426 -22.09 -10.78 26.13
N PHE A 427 -22.82 -11.50 25.29
CA PHE A 427 -23.20 -11.01 23.99
C PHE A 427 -24.22 -9.85 24.05
N GLU A 428 -24.99 -9.73 25.13
CA GLU A 428 -25.91 -8.61 25.34
C GLU A 428 -25.18 -7.30 25.66
N ALA A 429 -24.04 -7.39 26.32
CA ALA A 429 -23.20 -6.24 26.67
C ALA A 429 -21.72 -6.52 26.36
N PRO A 430 -21.36 -6.71 25.08
CA PRO A 430 -20.02 -7.14 24.70
C PRO A 430 -18.94 -6.13 25.08
N TRP A 431 -19.28 -4.88 25.24
CA TRP A 431 -18.37 -3.79 25.68
C TRP A 431 -18.61 -3.34 27.12
N GLY A 432 -19.28 -4.14 27.92
CA GLY A 432 -19.72 -3.74 29.26
C GLY A 432 -21.00 -2.88 29.21
N THR A 433 -21.35 -2.31 30.37
CA THR A 433 -22.58 -1.54 30.51
C THR A 433 -22.37 -0.03 30.47
N THR A 434 -21.13 0.42 30.55
CA THR A 434 -20.80 1.85 30.65
C THR A 434 -19.55 2.14 29.81
N LEU A 435 -19.64 3.04 28.87
CA LEU A 435 -18.47 3.58 28.20
C LEU A 435 -17.83 4.68 29.05
N GLY A 436 -16.50 4.77 29.00
CA GLY A 436 -15.77 5.91 29.56
C GLY A 436 -16.08 7.21 28.79
N PRO A 437 -15.68 8.35 29.29
CA PRO A 437 -15.85 9.62 28.58
C PRO A 437 -15.01 9.60 27.29
N PRO A 438 -15.49 10.22 26.20
CA PRO A 438 -14.70 10.40 25.00
C PRO A 438 -13.45 11.26 25.28
N PRO A 439 -12.38 11.12 24.50
CA PRO A 439 -11.19 11.95 24.67
C PRO A 439 -11.53 13.43 24.57
N SER A 440 -11.04 14.21 25.51
CA SER A 440 -11.28 15.65 25.54
C SER A 440 -10.55 16.42 24.43
N GLY A 441 -9.54 15.82 23.84
CA GLY A 441 -8.62 16.47 22.93
C GLY A 441 -7.54 17.30 23.62
N ASN A 442 -7.49 17.29 24.93
CA ASN A 442 -6.41 17.92 25.69
C ASN A 442 -5.23 16.94 25.75
N PRO A 443 -4.03 17.30 25.27
CA PRO A 443 -2.85 16.46 25.40
C PRO A 443 -2.53 15.99 26.83
N ALA A 444 -2.88 16.79 27.85
CA ALA A 444 -2.68 16.42 29.23
C ALA A 444 -3.65 15.32 29.73
N ASP A 445 -4.78 15.16 29.05
CA ASP A 445 -5.81 14.17 29.43
C ASP A 445 -5.56 12.81 28.76
N LEU A 446 -4.53 12.68 27.95
CA LEU A 446 -4.10 11.37 27.48
C LEU A 446 -3.72 10.57 28.72
N ALA A 447 -4.54 9.59 29.04
CA ALA A 447 -4.27 8.62 30.07
C ALA A 447 -3.10 7.76 29.64
N LEU A 448 -1.90 8.25 29.88
CA LEU A 448 -0.68 7.50 29.59
C LEU A 448 -0.53 6.40 30.63
N PRO A 449 -0.03 5.24 30.22
CA PRO A 449 0.24 4.19 31.15
C PRO A 449 1.22 4.68 32.21
N ASN A 450 0.94 4.33 33.45
CA ASN A 450 1.88 4.46 34.56
C ASN A 450 2.46 3.07 34.87
N ALA A 451 3.32 2.99 35.88
CA ALA A 451 3.91 1.73 36.30
C ALA A 451 2.87 0.63 36.53
N THR A 452 1.74 0.96 37.13
CA THR A 452 0.67 0.01 37.35
C THR A 452 0.04 -0.46 36.02
N ALA A 453 -0.15 0.44 35.08
CA ALA A 453 -0.69 0.09 33.78
C ALA A 453 0.27 -0.80 32.97
N ILE A 454 1.54 -0.44 32.92
CA ILE A 454 2.56 -1.25 32.25
C ILE A 454 2.70 -2.62 32.94
N SER A 455 2.76 -2.64 34.26
CA SER A 455 2.88 -3.88 35.03
C SER A 455 1.64 -4.79 34.95
N THR A 456 0.49 -4.25 34.60
CA THR A 456 -0.74 -5.05 34.40
C THR A 456 -0.94 -5.52 32.96
N GLY A 457 0.01 -5.21 32.06
CA GLY A 457 -0.08 -5.65 30.68
C GLY A 457 -1.13 -4.90 29.86
N ILE A 458 -1.41 -3.65 30.19
CA ILE A 458 -2.26 -2.81 29.36
C ILE A 458 -1.49 -2.50 28.07
N PRO A 459 -2.12 -2.62 26.89
CA PRO A 459 -1.49 -2.31 25.64
C PRO A 459 -0.88 -0.91 25.63
N LEU A 460 0.32 -0.80 25.13
CA LEU A 460 1.00 0.46 25.00
C LEU A 460 0.29 1.35 23.97
N PHE A 461 0.46 2.63 24.16
CA PHE A 461 -0.17 3.59 23.29
C PHE A 461 0.62 3.73 21.99
N ALA A 462 0.07 3.24 20.87
CA ALA A 462 0.61 3.40 19.54
C ALA A 462 -0.02 4.61 18.84
N PHE A 463 0.78 5.34 18.09
CA PHE A 463 0.31 6.45 17.25
C PHE A 463 1.25 6.68 16.07
N ALA A 464 0.76 7.43 15.09
CA ALA A 464 1.58 7.88 13.98
C ALA A 464 1.58 9.41 13.92
N ASP A 465 2.69 10.00 13.51
CA ASP A 465 2.81 11.43 13.26
C ASP A 465 3.42 11.73 11.89
N TYR A 466 3.31 12.98 11.46
CA TYR A 466 4.03 13.50 10.29
C TYR A 466 5.13 14.42 10.78
N ASN A 467 6.38 14.02 10.62
CA ASN A 467 7.53 14.70 11.22
C ASN A 467 7.51 16.21 10.97
N ARG A 468 7.54 16.98 12.04
CA ARG A 468 7.45 18.44 12.01
C ARG A 468 8.50 19.11 11.15
N SER A 469 9.70 18.54 11.06
CA SER A 469 10.83 19.07 10.30
C SER A 469 10.78 18.75 8.81
N ASN A 470 9.79 18.00 8.35
CA ASN A 470 9.67 17.60 6.96
C ASN A 470 9.75 18.80 6.02
N LYS A 471 10.58 18.66 5.00
CA LYS A 471 10.72 19.57 3.87
C LYS A 471 10.03 18.98 2.67
N LEU A 472 9.76 19.83 1.67
CA LEU A 472 9.16 19.35 0.43
C LEU A 472 10.04 18.28 -0.23
N PRO A 473 9.46 17.16 -0.65
CA PRO A 473 10.11 16.25 -1.57
C PRO A 473 10.35 16.92 -2.91
N TYR A 474 11.41 16.51 -3.59
CA TYR A 474 11.67 16.98 -4.94
C TYR A 474 12.36 15.93 -5.80
N THR A 475 12.22 16.09 -7.10
CA THR A 475 12.94 15.30 -8.10
C THR A 475 13.79 16.20 -8.97
N MET A 476 14.98 15.70 -9.31
CA MET A 476 15.85 16.28 -10.33
C MET A 476 15.75 15.42 -11.58
N ASN A 477 15.20 15.99 -12.64
CA ASN A 477 15.10 15.32 -13.93
C ASN A 477 16.19 15.80 -14.86
N GLN A 478 16.80 14.87 -15.57
CA GLN A 478 17.84 15.15 -16.56
C GLN A 478 17.63 14.28 -17.79
N THR A 479 17.75 14.89 -18.96
CA THR A 479 17.54 14.22 -20.24
C THR A 479 18.59 14.64 -21.24
N LEU A 480 19.03 13.70 -22.07
CA LEU A 480 19.81 13.95 -23.25
C LEU A 480 19.27 13.07 -24.37
N ASP A 481 18.83 13.65 -25.45
CA ASP A 481 18.12 12.99 -26.52
C ASP A 481 18.71 13.35 -27.87
N ILE A 482 18.96 12.35 -28.71
CA ILE A 482 19.44 12.50 -30.08
C ILE A 482 18.43 11.88 -31.01
N GLN A 483 17.75 12.70 -31.78
CA GLN A 483 16.82 12.28 -32.80
C GLN A 483 17.48 12.36 -34.18
N TRP A 484 17.40 11.28 -34.94
CA TRP A 484 17.89 11.18 -36.29
C TRP A 484 16.81 10.73 -37.27
N GLN A 485 16.57 11.50 -38.30
CA GLN A 485 15.60 11.20 -39.35
C GLN A 485 16.34 10.95 -40.68
N PRO A 486 16.89 9.74 -40.93
CA PRO A 486 17.62 9.44 -42.14
C PRO A 486 16.76 9.54 -43.40
N ARG A 487 15.47 9.19 -43.29
CA ARG A 487 14.46 9.24 -44.35
C ARG A 487 13.18 9.88 -43.84
N ASN A 488 12.32 10.35 -44.72
CA ASN A 488 11.06 11.01 -44.33
C ASN A 488 10.08 10.08 -43.59
N ASP A 489 10.22 8.77 -43.83
CA ASP A 489 9.40 7.73 -43.22
C ASP A 489 10.08 7.01 -42.01
N LEU A 490 11.31 7.38 -41.69
CA LEU A 490 12.08 6.70 -40.62
C LEU A 490 12.68 7.70 -39.64
N ALA A 491 12.33 7.58 -38.39
CA ALA A 491 12.93 8.32 -37.29
C ALA A 491 13.55 7.36 -36.27
N ILE A 492 14.73 7.72 -35.77
CA ILE A 492 15.44 7.02 -34.71
C ILE A 492 15.71 8.02 -33.61
N ASN A 493 15.40 7.64 -32.39
CA ASN A 493 15.66 8.42 -31.20
C ASN A 493 16.47 7.59 -30.21
N ILE A 494 17.53 8.16 -29.66
CA ILE A 494 18.32 7.54 -28.60
C ILE A 494 18.52 8.61 -27.51
N GLY A 495 18.07 8.27 -26.30
CA GLY A 495 18.09 9.21 -25.22
C GLY A 495 18.52 8.61 -23.88
N TYR A 496 19.12 9.42 -23.06
CA TYR A 496 19.32 9.16 -21.64
C TYR A 496 18.26 9.93 -20.82
N VAL A 497 17.68 9.24 -19.84
CA VAL A 497 16.76 9.80 -18.86
C VAL A 497 17.26 9.48 -17.46
N GLY A 498 17.40 10.50 -16.63
CA GLY A 498 17.72 10.40 -15.23
C GLY A 498 16.67 11.09 -14.36
N ASN A 499 16.31 10.46 -13.25
CA ASN A 499 15.44 11.02 -12.23
C ASN A 499 16.03 10.70 -10.85
N LEU A 500 16.23 11.74 -10.03
CA LEU A 500 16.77 11.61 -8.69
C LEU A 500 15.79 12.20 -7.70
N GLY A 501 15.13 11.33 -6.91
CA GLY A 501 14.24 11.72 -5.83
C GLY A 501 14.98 12.02 -4.54
N ARG A 502 14.50 13.03 -3.83
CA ARG A 502 15.03 13.44 -2.51
C ARG A 502 13.89 13.85 -1.61
N HIS A 503 14.06 13.62 -0.32
CA HIS A 503 13.07 13.91 0.70
C HIS A 503 11.76 13.15 0.48
N ALA A 504 11.80 11.98 -0.14
CA ALA A 504 10.62 11.11 -0.20
C ALA A 504 10.18 10.77 1.23
N VAL A 505 8.88 10.78 1.46
CA VAL A 505 8.34 10.47 2.77
C VAL A 505 8.38 8.96 2.97
N VAL A 506 8.94 8.53 4.08
CA VAL A 506 9.00 7.13 4.50
C VAL A 506 8.47 7.00 5.93
N PRO A 507 7.71 5.94 6.25
CA PRO A 507 7.33 5.65 7.62
C PRO A 507 8.55 5.14 8.37
N LEU A 508 8.87 5.75 9.49
CA LEU A 508 9.96 5.33 10.35
C LEU A 508 9.45 5.17 11.78
N PRO A 509 9.65 4.02 12.40
CA PRO A 509 9.30 3.86 13.81
C PRO A 509 10.16 4.80 14.65
N PHE A 510 9.58 5.87 15.17
CA PHE A 510 10.31 6.86 15.95
C PHE A 510 10.61 6.36 17.38
N ASN A 511 9.84 5.40 17.85
CA ASN A 511 10.06 4.74 19.12
C ASN A 511 10.75 3.38 18.99
N GLN A 512 11.56 3.22 17.95
CA GLN A 512 12.29 2.00 17.69
C GLN A 512 13.07 1.54 18.90
N ALA A 513 12.81 0.34 19.35
CA ALA A 513 13.55 -0.28 20.43
C ALA A 513 15.03 -0.42 20.06
N ARG A 514 15.90 -0.25 21.02
CA ARG A 514 17.32 -0.53 20.82
C ARG A 514 17.51 -2.01 20.58
N ILE A 515 18.29 -2.34 19.58
CA ILE A 515 18.63 -3.72 19.28
C ILE A 515 19.21 -4.39 20.52
N ALA A 516 18.80 -5.60 20.78
CA ALA A 516 19.30 -6.36 21.92
C ALA A 516 20.80 -6.57 21.83
N SER A 517 21.46 -6.45 22.94
CA SER A 517 22.92 -6.58 23.07
C SER A 517 23.27 -7.03 24.49
N PRO A 518 24.52 -7.42 24.79
CA PRO A 518 24.95 -7.75 26.15
C PRO A 518 24.69 -6.63 27.19
N THR A 519 24.65 -5.39 26.74
CA THR A 519 24.33 -4.24 27.59
C THR A 519 22.87 -3.83 27.59
N ASN A 520 22.09 -4.39 26.70
CA ASN A 520 20.65 -4.16 26.52
C ASN A 520 19.98 -5.48 26.13
N PRO A 521 19.97 -6.47 27.03
CA PRO A 521 19.58 -7.85 26.72
C PRO A 521 18.08 -7.99 26.52
N ILE A 522 17.68 -9.02 25.77
CA ILE A 522 16.33 -9.57 25.83
C ILE A 522 16.20 -10.30 27.16
N LEU A 523 15.21 -9.91 27.94
CA LEU A 523 14.95 -10.58 29.20
C LEU A 523 13.97 -11.72 28.97
N ALA A 524 14.31 -12.92 29.44
CA ALA A 524 13.40 -14.05 29.45
C ALA A 524 12.18 -13.75 30.35
N GLY A 525 11.07 -14.38 30.08
CA GLY A 525 9.82 -14.13 30.80
C GLY A 525 8.96 -13.01 30.26
N THR A 526 9.43 -12.33 29.25
CA THR A 526 8.59 -11.45 28.46
C THR A 526 7.93 -12.27 27.35
N PRO A 527 6.67 -12.02 27.03
CA PRO A 527 5.90 -12.93 26.19
C PRO A 527 6.24 -12.77 24.75
N PHE A 528 7.21 -13.47 24.41
CA PHE A 528 7.54 -13.78 23.09
C PHE A 528 6.47 -14.61 22.39
N GLU A 529 5.71 -15.34 23.17
CA GLU A 529 4.73 -16.26 22.70
C GLU A 529 3.45 -15.68 22.27
N GLN A 530 3.17 -14.49 22.70
CA GLN A 530 1.86 -13.91 22.41
C GLN A 530 1.71 -13.49 20.95
N ASP A 531 2.81 -13.17 20.31
CA ASP A 531 2.81 -12.78 18.91
C ASP A 531 2.78 -13.97 17.96
N TYR A 532 3.05 -15.18 18.48
CA TYR A 532 3.23 -16.33 17.65
C TYR A 532 2.41 -17.50 18.09
N THR A 533 1.40 -17.81 17.37
CA THR A 533 0.65 -19.09 17.37
C THR A 533 1.51 -20.31 17.02
N TYR A 534 2.80 -20.14 16.91
CA TYR A 534 3.71 -21.15 16.41
C TYR A 534 4.43 -21.95 17.50
N GLY A 535 3.81 -22.11 18.66
CA GLY A 535 4.11 -23.19 19.59
C GLY A 535 5.54 -23.28 20.11
N TYR A 536 6.14 -22.19 20.54
CA TYR A 536 7.43 -22.23 21.21
C TYR A 536 7.33 -22.73 22.63
N SER A 537 7.40 -24.04 22.78
CA SER A 537 7.45 -24.66 24.11
C SER A 537 8.64 -24.20 24.96
N VAL A 538 9.73 -23.74 24.32
CA VAL A 538 10.93 -23.25 25.03
C VAL A 538 10.72 -21.91 25.69
N MET A 539 9.86 -21.09 25.10
CA MET A 539 9.55 -19.75 25.59
C MET A 539 8.40 -19.77 26.58
N THR A 540 7.57 -20.81 26.55
CA THR A 540 6.45 -21.03 27.48
C THR A 540 6.84 -21.76 28.73
N ASP A 541 8.04 -22.37 28.81
CA ASP A 541 8.48 -23.05 30.01
C ASP A 541 8.86 -22.04 31.10
N PRO A 542 8.10 -21.95 32.20
CA PRO A 542 8.41 -21.03 33.30
C PRO A 542 9.80 -21.17 33.90
N ALA A 543 10.46 -22.31 33.69
CA ALA A 543 11.82 -22.54 34.16
C ALA A 543 12.86 -21.74 33.37
N ASN A 544 12.51 -21.27 32.18
CA ASN A 544 13.38 -20.47 31.31
C ASN A 544 13.16 -18.95 31.49
N PHE A 545 12.24 -18.56 32.36
CA PHE A 545 11.93 -17.14 32.54
C PHE A 545 12.80 -16.47 33.60
N ILE A 546 13.45 -15.38 33.21
CA ILE A 546 14.08 -14.44 34.14
C ILE A 546 13.05 -13.32 34.41
N PRO A 547 12.67 -13.12 35.68
CA PRO A 547 11.79 -12.00 36.02
C PRO A 547 12.40 -10.67 35.56
N ALA A 548 11.67 -9.93 34.75
CA ALA A 548 12.01 -8.58 34.37
C ALA A 548 11.37 -7.61 35.37
N ASN A 549 12.08 -6.54 35.66
CA ASN A 549 11.56 -5.45 36.46
C ASN A 549 11.58 -4.14 35.67
N LEU A 550 10.59 -3.31 35.93
CA LEU A 550 10.61 -1.93 35.49
C LEU A 550 11.77 -1.17 36.15
N PRO A 551 12.17 0.02 35.60
CA PRO A 551 13.25 0.82 36.19
C PRO A 551 13.07 1.15 37.68
N ASN A 552 11.84 1.20 38.17
CA ASN A 552 11.52 1.41 39.61
C ASN A 552 11.57 0.13 40.43
N GLY A 553 11.95 -1.01 39.86
CA GLY A 553 12.06 -2.30 40.53
C GLY A 553 10.77 -3.08 40.67
N GLN A 554 9.64 -2.58 40.13
CA GLN A 554 8.39 -3.33 40.12
C GLN A 554 8.44 -4.44 39.05
N PRO A 555 7.76 -5.56 39.30
CA PRO A 555 7.69 -6.64 38.32
C PRO A 555 7.10 -6.15 36.99
N TYR A 556 7.78 -6.43 35.90
CA TYR A 556 7.28 -6.21 34.56
C TYR A 556 6.33 -7.35 34.20
N GLN A 557 5.12 -7.04 33.87
CA GLN A 557 4.19 -7.98 33.27
C GLN A 557 4.19 -7.85 31.76
N LEU A 558 3.94 -8.97 31.17
CA LEU A 558 3.88 -9.22 29.74
C LEU A 558 3.21 -8.10 28.98
N THR A 559 3.91 -7.52 28.05
CA THR A 559 3.32 -6.63 27.05
C THR A 559 3.04 -7.37 25.76
N PHE A 560 2.33 -6.72 24.91
CA PHE A 560 1.85 -7.23 23.66
C PHE A 560 2.97 -7.58 22.66
N GLU A 561 4.09 -6.93 22.76
CA GLU A 561 5.11 -6.91 21.71
C GLU A 561 6.31 -7.84 21.98
N GLY A 562 6.29 -8.57 23.07
CA GLY A 562 7.32 -9.56 23.39
C GLY A 562 8.69 -8.99 23.76
N GLY A 563 9.54 -9.82 24.31
CA GLY A 563 10.97 -9.59 24.47
C GLY A 563 11.43 -8.34 25.22
N ASN A 564 10.72 -7.83 26.23
CA ASN A 564 11.02 -6.59 26.93
C ASN A 564 11.24 -5.35 26.03
N VAL A 565 10.71 -5.39 24.83
CA VAL A 565 10.86 -4.34 23.84
C VAL A 565 10.42 -2.98 24.37
N ASP A 566 9.32 -2.95 25.13
CA ASP A 566 8.77 -1.74 25.74
C ASP A 566 9.69 -1.06 26.75
N LEU A 567 10.67 -1.78 27.27
CA LEU A 567 11.69 -1.22 28.17
C LEU A 567 12.95 -0.78 27.44
N ARG A 568 13.10 -1.19 26.17
CA ARG A 568 14.26 -0.83 25.33
C ARG A 568 14.00 0.35 24.41
N VAL A 569 12.78 0.88 24.43
CA VAL A 569 12.39 2.04 23.61
C VAL A 569 12.92 3.37 24.17
N PRO A 570 13.11 4.38 23.34
CA PRO A 570 13.48 5.73 23.79
C PRO A 570 12.40 6.41 24.64
N TYR A 571 11.13 6.15 24.35
CA TYR A 571 9.98 6.80 24.98
C TYR A 571 9.09 5.76 25.62
N ILE A 572 9.39 5.40 26.86
CA ILE A 572 8.66 4.40 27.65
C ILE A 572 7.19 4.81 27.78
N GLY A 573 6.28 3.87 27.65
CA GLY A 573 4.84 4.09 27.66
C GLY A 573 4.21 4.29 26.28
N TYR A 574 5.04 4.36 25.25
CA TYR A 574 4.61 4.32 23.86
C TYR A 574 5.06 3.04 23.17
N SER A 575 4.23 2.54 22.28
CA SER A 575 4.57 1.36 21.50
C SER A 575 5.74 1.61 20.56
N SER A 576 6.56 0.59 20.35
CA SER A 576 7.59 0.56 19.32
C SER A 576 7.01 0.64 17.91
N GLU A 577 5.72 0.30 17.73
CA GLU A 577 4.99 0.45 16.47
C GLU A 577 4.67 1.89 16.08
N SER A 578 4.99 2.85 16.97
CA SER A 578 4.69 4.25 16.68
C SER A 578 5.53 4.78 15.53
N GLU A 579 4.86 5.27 14.49
CA GLU A 579 5.46 5.67 13.24
C GLU A 579 5.58 7.19 13.10
N SER A 580 6.69 7.65 12.53
CA SER A 580 6.86 9.04 12.08
C SER A 580 7.10 9.08 10.59
N TYR A 581 6.17 9.66 9.85
CA TYR A 581 6.31 9.85 8.41
C TYR A 581 7.34 10.95 8.13
N THR A 582 8.54 10.53 7.77
CA THR A 582 9.72 11.40 7.69
C THR A 582 10.19 11.58 6.24
N ALA A 583 10.43 12.82 5.83
CA ALA A 583 10.97 13.18 4.52
C ALA A 583 12.49 12.89 4.43
N ALA A 584 12.86 11.63 4.47
CA ALA A 584 14.24 11.14 4.52
C ALA A 584 14.65 10.29 3.32
N GLY A 585 13.69 9.71 2.59
CA GLY A 585 13.93 8.74 1.53
C GLY A 585 14.61 9.34 0.30
N ILE A 586 15.37 8.51 -0.38
CA ILE A 586 16.00 8.81 -1.67
C ILE A 586 15.66 7.75 -2.71
N SER A 587 15.65 8.19 -3.97
CA SER A 587 15.53 7.30 -5.11
C SER A 587 16.39 7.77 -6.27
N ALA A 588 16.75 6.86 -7.18
CA ALA A 588 17.44 7.16 -8.40
C ALA A 588 16.94 6.24 -9.53
N TYR A 589 16.71 6.84 -10.70
CA TYR A 589 16.40 6.13 -11.93
C TYR A 589 17.30 6.61 -13.03
N HIS A 590 17.91 5.69 -13.77
CA HIS A 590 18.75 5.97 -14.93
C HIS A 590 18.35 5.04 -16.06
N ALA A 591 18.12 5.58 -17.25
CA ALA A 591 17.74 4.80 -18.40
C ALA A 591 18.40 5.28 -19.69
N LEU A 592 18.83 4.33 -20.51
CA LEU A 592 19.05 4.51 -21.94
C LEU A 592 17.78 4.06 -22.67
N GLN A 593 17.20 4.94 -23.47
CA GLN A 593 16.00 4.68 -24.25
C GLN A 593 16.33 4.79 -25.74
N ALA A 594 15.96 3.80 -26.51
CA ALA A 594 16.06 3.82 -27.96
C ALA A 594 14.69 3.59 -28.56
N HIS A 595 14.31 4.44 -29.50
CA HIS A 595 13.04 4.34 -30.21
C HIS A 595 13.27 4.46 -31.71
N LEU A 596 12.67 3.56 -32.47
CA LEU A 596 12.64 3.58 -33.92
C LEU A 596 11.18 3.60 -34.37
N GLU A 597 10.86 4.57 -35.19
CA GLU A 597 9.55 4.70 -35.84
C GLU A 597 9.71 4.72 -37.36
N LYS A 598 9.13 3.75 -38.02
CA LYS A 598 8.90 3.77 -39.47
C LYS A 598 7.43 4.02 -39.72
N LYS A 599 7.13 5.19 -40.29
CA LYS A 599 5.77 5.54 -40.74
C LYS A 599 5.32 4.60 -41.86
N MET A 600 4.02 4.47 -42.03
CA MET A 600 3.44 3.67 -43.10
C MET A 600 4.01 4.06 -44.46
N SER A 601 4.76 3.15 -45.06
CA SER A 601 5.25 3.27 -46.42
C SER A 601 5.45 1.89 -46.99
N HIS A 602 5.04 1.70 -48.26
CA HIS A 602 5.04 0.41 -48.95
C HIS A 602 4.29 -0.68 -48.15
N GLY A 603 3.18 -0.30 -47.49
CA GLY A 603 2.35 -1.18 -46.71
C GLY A 603 2.91 -1.55 -45.36
N LEU A 604 4.07 -1.03 -44.91
CA LEU A 604 4.69 -1.40 -43.65
C LEU A 604 4.88 -0.20 -42.74
N GLN A 605 4.36 -0.30 -41.51
CA GLN A 605 4.63 0.55 -40.39
C GLN A 605 5.30 -0.28 -39.30
N VAL A 606 6.31 0.28 -38.62
CA VAL A 606 7.04 -0.38 -37.53
C VAL A 606 7.34 0.61 -36.43
N GLY A 607 7.09 0.22 -35.20
CA GLY A 607 7.55 0.86 -33.99
C GLY A 607 8.41 -0.11 -33.17
N PHE A 608 9.58 0.34 -32.75
CA PHE A 608 10.45 -0.42 -31.86
C PHE A 608 10.94 0.49 -30.74
N SER A 609 10.74 0.07 -29.50
CA SER A 609 11.25 0.78 -28.33
C SER A 609 12.04 -0.18 -27.45
N TYR A 610 13.20 0.26 -27.04
CA TYR A 610 14.04 -0.45 -26.11
C TYR A 610 14.46 0.48 -24.97
N THR A 611 14.26 0.03 -23.74
CA THR A 611 14.73 0.70 -22.53
C THR A 611 15.67 -0.23 -21.78
N TYR A 612 16.86 0.27 -21.50
CA TYR A 612 17.78 -0.30 -20.53
C TYR A 612 17.81 0.63 -19.31
N SER A 613 17.37 0.15 -18.17
CA SER A 613 17.19 1.00 -17.00
C SER A 613 17.66 0.37 -15.70
N HIS A 614 17.86 1.24 -14.72
CA HIS A 614 18.23 0.88 -13.37
C HIS A 614 17.52 1.83 -12.40
N ALA A 615 16.66 1.28 -11.57
CA ALA A 615 15.92 1.99 -10.52
C ALA A 615 16.38 1.50 -9.15
N THR A 616 16.69 2.43 -8.27
CA THR A 616 17.11 2.16 -6.90
C THR A 616 16.43 3.11 -5.92
N ASP A 617 16.14 2.63 -4.73
CA ASP A 617 15.57 3.42 -3.65
C ASP A 617 15.87 2.79 -2.28
N GLU A 618 15.46 3.46 -1.22
CA GLU A 618 15.49 2.93 0.14
C GLU A 618 14.19 2.22 0.49
N GLN A 619 13.08 2.64 -0.14
CA GLN A 619 11.77 2.03 -0.04
C GLN A 619 10.99 2.34 -1.31
N SER A 620 10.45 1.32 -1.97
CA SER A 620 9.83 1.47 -3.30
C SER A 620 8.39 1.94 -3.25
N ALA A 621 7.65 1.53 -2.25
CA ALA A 621 6.28 1.97 -2.01
C ALA A 621 6.22 2.68 -0.67
N MET A 622 5.41 3.72 -0.60
CA MET A 622 5.04 4.25 0.68
C MET A 622 4.01 3.28 1.28
N GLY A 623 4.47 2.46 2.20
CA GLY A 623 3.61 1.61 3.01
C GLY A 623 3.13 2.32 4.27
N LEU A 624 2.39 1.62 5.10
CA LEU A 624 2.12 2.03 6.49
C LEU A 624 3.38 1.87 7.34
N PHE A 625 4.29 0.97 6.94
CA PHE A 625 5.44 0.55 7.72
C PHE A 625 6.72 0.59 6.90
N TYR A 626 7.84 0.67 7.56
CA TYR A 626 9.16 0.60 6.94
C TYR A 626 9.48 -0.83 6.46
N ASN A 627 9.95 -0.96 5.21
CA ASN A 627 10.22 -2.25 4.56
C ASN A 627 11.70 -2.63 4.54
N GLY A 628 12.52 -2.03 5.36
CA GLY A 628 13.94 -2.40 5.50
C GLY A 628 14.22 -3.03 6.86
N ASN A 629 15.41 -3.58 7.04
CA ASN A 629 15.77 -4.24 8.29
C ASN A 629 16.24 -3.30 9.40
N ASN A 630 16.69 -2.09 9.08
CA ASN A 630 17.20 -1.16 10.07
C ASN A 630 16.63 0.25 9.87
N PRO A 631 15.57 0.63 10.58
CA PRO A 631 14.98 1.96 10.48
C PRO A 631 15.91 3.07 11.02
N LEU A 632 16.90 2.72 11.83
CA LEU A 632 17.91 3.66 12.32
C LEU A 632 18.99 3.95 11.27
N ASN A 633 19.07 3.14 10.23
CA ASN A 633 20.00 3.30 9.11
C ASN A 633 19.34 3.00 7.78
N LEU A 634 18.58 3.94 7.23
CA LEU A 634 17.88 3.78 5.96
C LEU A 634 18.80 3.34 4.80
N ARG A 635 20.08 3.73 4.86
CA ARG A 635 21.05 3.37 3.82
C ARG A 635 21.30 1.88 3.71
N SER A 636 21.12 1.12 4.78
CA SER A 636 21.22 -0.35 4.73
C SER A 636 20.15 -0.98 3.85
N GLY A 637 18.99 -0.34 3.73
CA GLY A 637 17.90 -0.76 2.85
C GLY A 637 18.01 -0.26 1.39
N TYR A 638 19.06 0.52 1.05
CA TYR A 638 19.22 1.01 -0.33
C TYR A 638 19.56 -0.12 -1.28
N GLY A 639 18.71 -0.37 -2.24
CA GLY A 639 18.83 -1.45 -3.19
C GLY A 639 18.04 -1.20 -4.47
N LEU A 640 17.84 -2.24 -5.27
CA LEU A 640 16.94 -2.17 -6.42
C LEU A 640 15.53 -1.84 -5.98
N SER A 641 14.88 -0.95 -6.72
CA SER A 641 13.45 -0.67 -6.56
C SER A 641 12.63 -1.89 -6.98
N ASP A 642 11.51 -2.15 -6.32
CA ASP A 642 10.54 -3.18 -6.72
C ASP A 642 10.02 -2.95 -8.15
N PHE A 643 10.10 -1.71 -8.63
CA PHE A 643 9.67 -1.31 -9.97
C PHE A 643 10.77 -1.45 -11.02
N ASP A 644 11.99 -1.86 -10.66
CA ASP A 644 13.10 -1.96 -11.60
C ASP A 644 12.81 -2.98 -12.69
N ARG A 645 13.02 -2.57 -13.93
CA ARG A 645 12.95 -3.41 -15.12
C ARG A 645 14.20 -3.14 -15.94
N LYS A 646 15.19 -4.01 -15.82
CA LYS A 646 16.50 -3.81 -16.45
C LYS A 646 16.42 -3.69 -17.95
N HIS A 647 15.54 -4.45 -18.58
CA HIS A 647 15.32 -4.43 -20.03
C HIS A 647 13.83 -4.42 -20.33
N VAL A 648 13.39 -3.51 -21.17
CA VAL A 648 12.01 -3.47 -21.69
C VAL A 648 12.08 -3.27 -23.19
N ILE A 649 11.49 -4.19 -23.93
CA ILE A 649 11.39 -4.17 -25.39
C ILE A 649 9.91 -4.14 -25.76
N ASN A 650 9.53 -3.17 -26.58
CA ASN A 650 8.22 -3.11 -27.20
C ASN A 650 8.41 -3.07 -28.72
N PHE A 651 7.75 -3.96 -29.41
CA PHE A 651 7.76 -4.03 -30.87
C PHE A 651 6.33 -4.03 -31.38
N THR A 652 6.01 -3.05 -32.23
CA THR A 652 4.71 -2.93 -32.88
C THR A 652 4.90 -2.89 -34.37
N TYR A 653 4.01 -3.51 -35.10
CA TYR A 653 4.00 -3.47 -36.55
C TYR A 653 2.59 -3.52 -37.12
N THR A 654 2.44 -2.94 -38.29
CA THR A 654 1.26 -3.11 -39.12
C THR A 654 1.74 -3.31 -40.58
N TYR A 655 1.33 -4.39 -41.15
CA TYR A 655 1.63 -4.70 -42.57
C TYR A 655 0.34 -4.87 -43.35
N GLU A 656 0.09 -3.94 -44.25
CA GLU A 656 -0.97 -4.03 -45.22
C GLU A 656 -0.49 -4.85 -46.42
N LEU A 657 -1.13 -5.95 -46.68
CA LEU A 657 -0.76 -6.81 -47.80
C LEU A 657 -0.97 -6.09 -49.15
N PRO A 658 -0.10 -6.32 -50.12
CA PRO A 658 -0.26 -5.72 -51.42
C PRO A 658 -1.61 -6.08 -52.08
N ARG A 659 -2.17 -5.16 -52.81
CA ARG A 659 -3.38 -5.40 -53.57
C ARG A 659 -3.04 -6.03 -54.92
N PHE A 660 -3.70 -7.10 -55.27
CA PHE A 660 -3.45 -7.86 -56.50
C PHE A 660 -4.52 -7.68 -57.57
N PHE A 661 -5.72 -7.22 -57.11
CA PHE A 661 -6.86 -7.08 -57.98
C PHE A 661 -7.50 -5.68 -57.88
N ALA A 662 -8.29 -5.29 -58.84
CA ALA A 662 -9.08 -4.06 -58.78
C ALA A 662 -10.05 -4.16 -57.56
N THR A 663 -10.12 -3.09 -56.76
CA THR A 663 -10.94 -3.05 -55.53
C THR A 663 -12.44 -3.23 -55.79
N SER A 664 -12.91 -2.88 -56.98
CA SER A 664 -14.28 -3.06 -57.42
C SER A 664 -14.59 -4.49 -57.86
N SER A 665 -13.58 -5.31 -58.15
CA SER A 665 -13.76 -6.67 -58.64
C SER A 665 -14.14 -7.61 -57.49
N PHE A 666 -14.90 -8.67 -57.79
CA PHE A 666 -15.24 -9.70 -56.82
C PHE A 666 -13.99 -10.38 -56.24
N LYS A 667 -12.98 -10.63 -57.10
CA LYS A 667 -11.68 -11.17 -56.64
C LYS A 667 -10.95 -10.20 -55.68
N GLY A 668 -10.96 -8.90 -55.97
CA GLY A 668 -10.39 -7.91 -55.08
C GLY A 668 -11.11 -7.79 -53.75
N LYS A 669 -12.44 -7.90 -53.74
CA LYS A 669 -13.19 -7.90 -52.48
C LYS A 669 -12.89 -9.10 -51.59
N ILE A 670 -12.49 -10.25 -52.14
CA ILE A 670 -12.12 -11.45 -51.34
C ILE A 670 -10.62 -11.48 -51.01
N ALA A 671 -9.76 -11.25 -51.98
CA ALA A 671 -8.31 -11.48 -51.86
C ALA A 671 -7.54 -10.30 -51.27
N ASP A 672 -7.98 -9.06 -51.53
CA ASP A 672 -7.27 -7.84 -51.08
C ASP A 672 -7.85 -7.23 -49.83
N GLY A 673 -7.15 -6.27 -49.25
CA GLY A 673 -7.59 -5.54 -48.04
C GLY A 673 -7.27 -6.25 -46.72
N TRP A 674 -6.31 -7.13 -46.76
CA TRP A 674 -5.78 -7.78 -45.54
C TRP A 674 -4.66 -6.94 -44.94
N ALA A 675 -4.65 -6.89 -43.61
CA ALA A 675 -3.57 -6.31 -42.84
C ALA A 675 -3.25 -7.23 -41.63
N ILE A 676 -1.99 -7.29 -41.27
CA ILE A 676 -1.50 -7.97 -40.09
C ILE A 676 -0.86 -6.95 -39.19
N SER A 677 -1.33 -6.85 -37.96
CA SER A 677 -0.76 -6.00 -36.93
C SER A 677 -0.32 -6.83 -35.74
N GLY A 678 0.70 -6.39 -35.03
CA GLY A 678 1.14 -7.09 -33.84
C GLY A 678 1.79 -6.18 -32.82
N LEU A 679 1.74 -6.65 -31.57
CA LEU A 679 2.42 -6.05 -30.43
C LEU A 679 3.19 -7.15 -29.72
N THR A 680 4.48 -6.95 -29.52
CA THR A 680 5.31 -7.84 -28.70
C THR A 680 5.94 -7.04 -27.57
N VAL A 681 5.78 -7.52 -26.35
CA VAL A 681 6.39 -6.96 -25.15
C VAL A 681 7.28 -8.03 -24.53
N ILE A 682 8.55 -7.69 -24.33
CA ILE A 682 9.51 -8.54 -23.61
C ILE A 682 10.17 -7.66 -22.57
N GLN A 683 10.09 -8.09 -21.31
CA GLN A 683 10.72 -7.35 -20.21
C GLN A 683 11.37 -8.28 -19.21
N SER A 684 12.43 -7.79 -18.59
CA SER A 684 13.05 -8.48 -17.45
C SER A 684 12.08 -8.53 -16.27
N GLY A 685 12.18 -9.58 -15.48
CA GLY A 685 11.40 -9.74 -14.26
C GLY A 685 11.68 -8.62 -13.26
N GLN A 686 10.72 -8.39 -12.38
CA GLN A 686 10.89 -7.47 -11.23
C GLN A 686 11.85 -8.09 -10.23
N PRO A 687 12.61 -7.28 -9.49
CA PRO A 687 13.38 -7.76 -8.37
C PRO A 687 12.50 -8.13 -7.19
N TYR A 688 13.00 -8.98 -6.31
CA TYR A 688 12.37 -9.34 -5.05
C TYR A 688 13.41 -9.73 -4.00
N SER A 689 13.00 -9.65 -2.74
CA SER A 689 13.77 -10.08 -1.56
C SER A 689 13.21 -11.39 -1.04
N ILE A 690 13.99 -12.12 -0.28
CA ILE A 690 13.49 -13.20 0.57
C ILE A 690 13.18 -12.58 1.93
N VAL A 691 12.05 -12.91 2.48
CA VAL A 691 11.50 -12.25 3.68
C VAL A 691 11.05 -13.26 4.73
N ASP A 692 10.95 -12.78 5.95
CA ASP A 692 10.35 -13.48 7.08
C ASP A 692 8.98 -12.86 7.39
N TYR A 693 7.91 -13.51 6.95
CA TYR A 693 6.54 -13.06 7.25
C TYR A 693 6.05 -13.45 8.64
N SER A 694 6.79 -14.23 9.40
CA SER A 694 6.39 -14.53 10.77
C SER A 694 6.52 -13.33 11.71
N GLY A 695 7.28 -12.31 11.29
CA GLY A 695 7.61 -11.17 12.12
C GLY A 695 8.55 -11.50 13.30
N ALA A 696 8.90 -12.77 13.45
CA ALA A 696 9.64 -13.27 14.59
C ALA A 696 10.99 -12.58 14.78
N VAL A 697 11.71 -12.35 13.68
CA VAL A 697 12.99 -11.62 13.73
C VAL A 697 12.76 -10.16 14.12
N GLY A 698 11.74 -9.53 13.58
CA GLY A 698 11.39 -8.15 13.91
C GLY A 698 11.12 -7.99 15.40
N SER A 699 10.28 -8.82 15.98
CA SER A 699 9.93 -8.75 17.41
C SER A 699 11.12 -8.99 18.31
N ILE A 700 11.94 -9.98 18.00
CA ILE A 700 13.04 -10.39 18.86
C ILE A 700 14.15 -9.36 18.85
N PHE A 701 14.64 -9.05 17.67
CA PHE A 701 15.86 -8.27 17.55
C PHE A 701 15.57 -6.77 17.54
N TYR A 702 14.48 -6.37 16.90
CA TYR A 702 14.16 -4.96 16.70
C TYR A 702 13.09 -4.46 17.66
N GLY A 703 12.32 -5.37 18.24
CA GLY A 703 11.21 -5.00 19.07
C GLY A 703 10.11 -4.27 18.33
N VAL A 704 9.91 -4.63 17.08
CA VAL A 704 8.90 -4.00 16.25
C VAL A 704 8.14 -5.11 15.57
N ASN A 705 6.94 -5.35 15.99
CA ASN A 705 6.10 -6.34 15.35
C ASN A 705 5.55 -5.82 14.03
N ASP A 706 5.04 -4.61 14.02
CA ASP A 706 4.41 -4.03 12.85
C ASP A 706 5.23 -2.91 12.18
N GLY A 707 6.23 -2.35 12.84
CA GLY A 707 7.06 -1.30 12.28
C GLY A 707 8.08 -1.78 11.23
N ILE A 708 8.44 -3.08 11.28
CA ILE A 708 9.22 -3.77 10.25
C ILE A 708 8.46 -5.04 9.89
N THR A 709 7.55 -4.94 8.94
CA THR A 709 6.60 -6.01 8.66
C THR A 709 7.23 -7.27 8.10
N ASN A 710 8.27 -7.15 7.29
CA ASN A 710 8.84 -8.29 6.58
C ASN A 710 10.36 -8.16 6.52
N PRO A 711 11.09 -8.54 7.59
CA PRO A 711 12.53 -8.50 7.59
C PRO A 711 13.12 -9.29 6.42
N ILE A 712 14.06 -8.70 5.72
CA ILE A 712 14.75 -9.34 4.60
C ILE A 712 15.72 -10.37 5.17
N VAL A 713 15.59 -11.60 4.71
CA VAL A 713 16.45 -12.72 5.12
C VAL A 713 17.71 -12.72 4.26
N PRO A 714 18.92 -12.55 4.86
CA PRO A 714 20.14 -12.58 4.11
C PRO A 714 20.51 -13.99 3.65
N LEU A 715 21.33 -14.07 2.62
CA LEU A 715 21.94 -15.33 2.19
C LEU A 715 22.90 -15.87 3.25
N SER A 716 22.81 -17.17 3.49
CA SER A 716 23.67 -17.88 4.42
C SER A 716 24.61 -18.84 3.69
N GLY A 717 25.87 -18.51 3.69
CA GLY A 717 26.91 -19.35 3.11
C GLY A 717 26.84 -19.51 1.59
N CYS A 718 25.89 -18.88 0.92
CA CYS A 718 25.69 -18.93 -0.53
C CYS A 718 25.94 -17.58 -1.18
N THR A 719 26.39 -17.60 -2.42
CA THR A 719 26.32 -16.43 -3.30
C THR A 719 24.92 -16.33 -3.94
N PRO A 720 24.49 -15.15 -4.44
CA PRO A 720 23.22 -15.02 -5.15
C PRO A 720 23.07 -16.00 -6.32
N GLN A 721 24.16 -16.36 -6.99
CA GLN A 721 24.15 -17.31 -8.10
C GLN A 721 23.91 -18.75 -7.64
N GLN A 722 24.39 -19.13 -6.46
CA GLN A 722 24.16 -20.44 -5.87
C GLN A 722 22.75 -20.58 -5.31
N ALA A 723 22.13 -19.46 -4.92
CA ALA A 723 20.77 -19.43 -4.43
C ALA A 723 19.72 -19.58 -5.54
N ILE A 724 20.09 -19.41 -6.81
CA ILE A 724 19.21 -19.57 -7.97
C ILE A 724 19.45 -20.92 -8.60
N THR A 725 18.39 -21.74 -8.71
CA THR A 725 18.50 -23.09 -9.30
C THR A 725 18.49 -23.10 -10.83
N GLY A 726 17.98 -22.03 -11.45
CA GLY A 726 17.67 -21.93 -12.87
C GLY A 726 16.30 -22.49 -13.27
N ALA A 727 15.59 -23.14 -12.36
CA ALA A 727 14.21 -23.57 -12.57
C ALA A 727 13.22 -22.41 -12.36
N SER A 728 12.00 -22.54 -12.88
CA SER A 728 10.95 -21.54 -12.69
C SER A 728 10.17 -21.68 -11.38
N GLY A 729 10.29 -22.83 -10.71
CA GLY A 729 9.47 -23.18 -9.55
C GLY A 729 8.02 -23.54 -9.87
N ALA A 730 7.61 -23.45 -11.13
CA ALA A 730 6.20 -23.67 -11.53
C ALA A 730 5.79 -25.16 -11.61
N HIS A 731 6.73 -26.06 -11.62
CA HIS A 731 6.49 -27.50 -11.75
C HIS A 731 7.16 -28.27 -10.61
N TYR A 732 7.01 -27.74 -9.40
CA TYR A 732 7.55 -28.44 -8.23
C TYR A 732 6.88 -29.81 -8.07
N ASN A 733 7.70 -30.83 -7.97
CA ASN A 733 7.28 -32.22 -7.89
C ASN A 733 7.88 -32.98 -6.69
N GLY A 734 8.38 -32.25 -5.71
CA GLY A 734 9.12 -32.82 -4.58
C GLY A 734 10.65 -32.82 -4.77
N ASP A 735 11.16 -32.51 -5.96
CA ASP A 735 12.60 -32.37 -6.21
C ASP A 735 13.03 -30.90 -5.99
N PRO A 736 13.88 -30.59 -4.99
CA PRO A 736 14.38 -29.24 -4.74
C PRO A 736 15.01 -28.55 -5.96
N LYS A 737 15.53 -29.29 -6.91
CA LYS A 737 16.10 -28.76 -8.16
C LYS A 737 15.06 -28.12 -9.07
N THR A 738 13.78 -28.38 -8.83
CA THR A 738 12.68 -27.78 -9.59
C THR A 738 12.13 -26.49 -8.95
N LEU A 739 12.60 -26.16 -7.75
CA LEU A 739 12.34 -24.86 -7.12
C LEU A 739 13.10 -23.75 -7.86
N ALA A 740 12.62 -22.52 -7.83
CA ALA A 740 13.34 -21.38 -8.38
C ALA A 740 14.54 -20.96 -7.51
N LEU A 741 14.46 -21.24 -6.24
CA LEU A 741 15.47 -20.92 -5.23
C LEU A 741 15.97 -22.18 -4.57
N ASN A 742 17.24 -22.17 -4.18
CA ASN A 742 17.84 -23.21 -3.35
C ASN A 742 17.53 -22.93 -1.87
N PRO A 743 16.66 -23.70 -1.21
CA PRO A 743 16.27 -23.44 0.17
C PRO A 743 17.43 -23.54 1.17
N ASP A 744 18.50 -24.30 0.85
CA ASP A 744 19.67 -24.43 1.73
C ASP A 744 20.46 -23.12 1.88
N CYS A 745 20.17 -22.13 1.06
CA CYS A 745 20.80 -20.81 1.11
C CYS A 745 20.09 -19.82 2.04
N PHE A 746 18.98 -20.22 2.65
CA PHE A 746 18.18 -19.35 3.49
C PHE A 746 17.83 -20.03 4.80
N GLY A 747 17.81 -19.28 5.86
CA GLY A 747 17.42 -19.79 7.17
C GLY A 747 17.07 -18.64 8.12
N LEU A 748 16.28 -18.96 9.12
CA LEU A 748 16.01 -18.04 10.21
C LEU A 748 17.12 -18.11 11.27
N PRO A 749 17.38 -17.04 12.00
CA PRO A 749 18.33 -17.06 13.10
C PRO A 749 17.88 -18.05 14.17
N LEU A 750 18.86 -18.70 14.80
CA LEU A 750 18.63 -19.59 15.92
C LEU A 750 18.70 -18.79 17.20
N LEU A 751 17.70 -18.97 18.07
CA LEU A 751 17.82 -18.55 19.47
C LEU A 751 18.56 -19.61 20.28
N ASN A 752 19.64 -19.21 20.90
CA ASN A 752 20.35 -20.06 21.83
C ASN A 752 19.66 -19.98 23.21
N PRO A 753 19.42 -21.07 23.93
CA PRO A 753 18.89 -21.01 25.30
C PRO A 753 19.70 -20.12 26.26
N GLY A 754 21.00 -19.94 25.98
CA GLY A 754 21.84 -18.97 26.69
C GLY A 754 21.49 -17.51 26.40
N ASP A 755 20.92 -17.23 25.24
CA ASP A 755 20.54 -15.86 24.84
C ASP A 755 19.25 -15.40 25.53
N LEU A 756 18.40 -16.34 25.93
CA LEU A 756 17.21 -16.10 26.72
C LEU A 756 17.55 -15.71 28.17
N ASN A 757 18.78 -16.00 28.61
CA ASN A 757 19.26 -15.70 29.95
C ASN A 757 20.11 -14.43 30.04
N GLY A 758 19.94 -13.52 29.13
CA GLY A 758 20.43 -12.19 29.40
C GLY A 758 21.23 -11.48 28.34
N ALA A 759 21.59 -12.08 27.22
CA ALA A 759 22.15 -11.34 26.10
C ALA A 759 22.21 -12.19 24.84
N ILE A 760 21.90 -11.61 23.72
CA ILE A 760 22.36 -12.15 22.44
C ILE A 760 23.88 -12.03 22.45
N PRO A 761 24.63 -13.13 22.24
CA PRO A 761 26.07 -13.05 22.23
C PRO A 761 26.55 -12.06 21.17
N SER A 762 27.52 -11.24 21.51
CA SER A 762 28.08 -10.24 20.59
C SER A 762 28.74 -10.83 19.33
N ASN A 763 28.87 -12.14 19.29
CA ASN A 763 29.41 -12.92 18.17
C ASN A 763 28.30 -13.66 17.40
N ASP A 764 27.04 -13.41 17.67
CA ASP A 764 25.94 -13.96 16.90
C ASP A 764 26.01 -13.35 15.46
N PRO A 765 26.23 -14.18 14.42
CA PRO A 765 26.34 -13.68 13.06
C PRO A 765 25.07 -13.00 12.56
N TYR A 766 23.93 -13.16 13.26
CA TYR A 766 22.66 -12.56 12.87
C TYR A 766 22.47 -11.15 13.37
N GLU A 767 23.04 -10.81 14.51
CA GLU A 767 22.96 -9.45 15.05
C GLU A 767 23.41 -8.40 14.04
N THR A 768 24.46 -8.69 13.28
CA THR A 768 24.97 -7.80 12.25
C THR A 768 24.47 -8.11 10.84
N ASN A 769 24.26 -9.35 10.51
CA ASN A 769 23.89 -9.75 9.15
C ASN A 769 22.43 -9.50 8.81
N PHE A 770 21.53 -9.52 9.80
CA PHE A 770 20.14 -9.21 9.58
C PHE A 770 19.87 -7.71 9.47
N ILE A 771 20.66 -6.90 10.14
CA ILE A 771 20.37 -5.46 10.28
C ILE A 771 20.83 -4.68 9.05
N ASP A 772 22.08 -4.83 8.65
CA ASP A 772 22.74 -3.99 7.66
C ASP A 772 23.34 -4.79 6.49
N HIS A 773 22.69 -5.85 6.02
CA HIS A 773 23.25 -6.76 5.02
C HIS A 773 23.20 -6.27 3.57
N GLY A 774 22.38 -5.27 3.24
CA GLY A 774 22.31 -4.71 1.90
C GLY A 774 21.81 -5.67 0.80
N GLN A 775 21.01 -6.68 1.15
CA GLN A 775 20.56 -7.73 0.21
C GLN A 775 19.12 -7.54 -0.26
N ARG A 776 18.60 -6.32 -0.18
CA ARG A 776 17.28 -6.01 -0.70
C ARG A 776 17.24 -6.18 -2.22
N ASN A 777 16.24 -6.93 -2.69
CA ASN A 777 15.91 -7.08 -4.12
C ASN A 777 17.05 -7.65 -4.98
N ILE A 778 17.83 -8.59 -4.44
CA ILE A 778 18.95 -9.21 -5.16
C ILE A 778 18.52 -10.29 -6.15
N PHE A 779 17.29 -10.80 -6.04
CA PHE A 779 16.72 -11.80 -6.94
C PHE A 779 15.82 -11.14 -7.98
N ARG A 780 15.53 -11.85 -9.08
CA ARG A 780 14.62 -11.41 -10.12
C ARG A 780 13.68 -12.52 -10.55
N GLN A 781 12.42 -12.14 -10.72
CA GLN A 781 11.41 -12.91 -11.40
C GLN A 781 11.85 -13.29 -12.80
N SER A 782 11.29 -14.34 -13.35
CA SER A 782 11.55 -14.76 -14.74
C SER A 782 11.13 -13.67 -15.75
N TRP A 783 11.71 -13.73 -16.96
CA TRP A 783 11.35 -12.82 -18.03
C TRP A 783 9.87 -12.91 -18.39
N GLN A 784 9.25 -11.77 -18.58
CA GLN A 784 7.87 -11.64 -19.01
C GLN A 784 7.87 -11.46 -20.54
N ARG A 785 7.06 -12.25 -21.23
CA ARG A 785 6.96 -12.26 -22.69
C ARG A 785 5.52 -12.36 -23.12
N ARG A 786 5.12 -11.44 -23.98
CA ARG A 786 3.79 -11.44 -24.57
C ARG A 786 3.87 -11.00 -26.03
N ALA A 787 3.21 -11.74 -26.89
CA ALA A 787 3.03 -11.35 -28.29
C ALA A 787 1.56 -11.50 -28.66
N ASP A 788 0.98 -10.44 -29.18
CA ASP A 788 -0.39 -10.38 -29.67
C ASP A 788 -0.37 -10.08 -31.16
N ILE A 789 -1.24 -10.73 -31.94
CA ILE A 789 -1.37 -10.56 -33.39
C ILE A 789 -2.84 -10.31 -33.72
N SER A 790 -3.07 -9.34 -34.60
CA SER A 790 -4.38 -9.06 -35.19
C SER A 790 -4.32 -9.22 -36.69
N ILE A 791 -5.23 -10.00 -37.23
CA ILE A 791 -5.44 -10.16 -38.67
C ILE A 791 -6.74 -9.46 -39.00
N VAL A 792 -6.64 -8.42 -39.84
CA VAL A 792 -7.77 -7.60 -40.23
C VAL A 792 -8.03 -7.71 -41.70
N LYS A 793 -9.27 -7.83 -42.06
CA LYS A 793 -9.72 -7.72 -43.47
C LYS A 793 -10.74 -6.60 -43.59
N LEU A 794 -10.43 -5.63 -44.43
CA LEU A 794 -11.34 -4.55 -44.79
C LEU A 794 -11.86 -4.75 -46.19
N THR A 795 -13.16 -4.88 -46.34
CA THR A 795 -13.81 -5.05 -47.64
C THR A 795 -14.78 -3.91 -47.88
N GLN A 796 -14.50 -3.09 -48.89
CA GLN A 796 -15.43 -2.08 -49.34
C GLN A 796 -16.54 -2.76 -50.19
N LEU A 797 -17.74 -2.81 -49.66
CA LEU A 797 -18.87 -3.43 -50.36
C LEU A 797 -19.46 -2.48 -51.41
N THR A 798 -19.69 -1.23 -50.99
CA THR A 798 -20.12 -0.12 -51.86
C THR A 798 -19.39 1.16 -51.40
N GLU A 799 -19.62 2.29 -52.06
CA GLU A 799 -19.06 3.60 -51.62
C GLU A 799 -19.48 3.94 -50.19
N ARG A 800 -20.63 3.44 -49.72
CA ARG A 800 -21.21 3.77 -48.40
C ARG A 800 -20.99 2.66 -47.37
N TYR A 801 -20.89 1.39 -47.80
CA TYR A 801 -20.81 0.26 -46.87
C TYR A 801 -19.44 -0.39 -46.91
N SER A 802 -18.82 -0.55 -45.73
CA SER A 802 -17.61 -1.34 -45.56
C SER A 802 -17.77 -2.41 -44.48
N LEU A 803 -17.21 -3.58 -44.76
CA LEU A 803 -17.21 -4.73 -43.85
C LEU A 803 -15.79 -4.94 -43.34
N LYS A 804 -15.64 -4.92 -42.03
CA LYS A 804 -14.38 -5.21 -41.36
C LYS A 804 -14.51 -6.53 -40.61
N TYR A 805 -13.67 -7.48 -40.93
CA TYR A 805 -13.43 -8.67 -40.15
C TYR A 805 -12.10 -8.49 -39.39
N SER A 806 -12.06 -8.88 -38.10
CA SER A 806 -10.79 -9.00 -37.36
C SER A 806 -10.74 -10.32 -36.60
N MET A 807 -9.54 -10.87 -36.52
CA MET A 807 -9.18 -11.98 -35.66
C MET A 807 -7.99 -11.55 -34.81
N ASP A 808 -8.24 -11.38 -33.51
CA ASP A 808 -7.26 -10.94 -32.54
C ASP A 808 -6.80 -12.14 -31.71
N ILE A 809 -5.51 -12.44 -31.71
CA ILE A 809 -4.89 -13.56 -31.02
C ILE A 809 -3.99 -12.99 -29.93
N PHE A 810 -4.44 -13.04 -28.70
CA PHE A 810 -3.67 -12.60 -27.53
C PHE A 810 -2.79 -13.74 -27.04
N ASN A 811 -1.55 -13.41 -26.65
CA ASN A 811 -0.52 -14.36 -26.27
C ASN A 811 -0.38 -15.49 -27.31
N VAL A 812 -0.10 -15.11 -28.56
CA VAL A 812 -0.06 -16.05 -29.70
C VAL A 812 0.92 -17.21 -29.49
N THR A 813 2.00 -16.97 -28.77
CA THR A 813 3.01 -17.99 -28.43
C THR A 813 2.55 -18.92 -27.31
N ASN A 814 1.42 -18.61 -26.63
CA ASN A 814 0.95 -19.32 -25.46
C ASN A 814 2.04 -19.49 -24.38
N THR A 815 2.84 -18.44 -24.20
CA THR A 815 3.95 -18.45 -23.24
C THR A 815 3.44 -18.02 -21.87
N ALA A 816 3.68 -18.85 -20.86
CA ALA A 816 3.43 -18.49 -19.47
C ALA A 816 4.50 -17.51 -18.98
N SER A 817 4.08 -16.44 -18.35
CA SER A 817 4.95 -15.55 -17.57
C SER A 817 4.59 -15.76 -16.10
N PHE A 818 5.55 -16.22 -15.32
CA PHE A 818 5.34 -16.59 -13.93
C PHE A 818 5.48 -15.38 -13.02
N ASP A 819 4.73 -15.39 -11.91
CA ASP A 819 4.86 -14.42 -10.84
C ASP A 819 6.17 -14.63 -10.06
N ILE A 820 6.43 -13.77 -9.09
CA ILE A 820 7.51 -13.98 -8.11
C ILE A 820 7.28 -15.34 -7.46
N PRO A 821 8.31 -16.19 -7.34
CA PRO A 821 8.19 -17.40 -6.54
C PRO A 821 7.90 -17.01 -5.08
N ILE A 822 7.31 -17.90 -4.32
CA ILE A 822 7.13 -17.72 -2.88
C ILE A 822 8.48 -17.37 -2.29
N ASP A 823 8.56 -16.20 -1.68
CA ASP A 823 9.76 -15.57 -1.16
C ASP A 823 9.83 -15.55 0.38
N ASP A 824 8.85 -16.16 1.03
CA ASP A 824 8.74 -16.26 2.47
C ASP A 824 9.43 -17.55 2.97
N VAL A 825 10.42 -17.38 3.84
CA VAL A 825 11.14 -18.50 4.43
C VAL A 825 10.31 -19.27 5.45
N THR A 826 9.21 -18.69 5.91
CA THR A 826 8.38 -19.25 6.98
C THR A 826 7.13 -19.94 6.47
N GLN A 827 6.81 -19.82 5.19
CA GLN A 827 5.66 -20.47 4.56
C GLN A 827 5.85 -21.99 4.49
N ASN A 828 5.83 -22.58 5.63
CA ASN A 828 6.07 -23.96 5.87
C ASN A 828 5.00 -24.54 6.77
N GLU A 829 4.16 -25.42 6.25
CA GLU A 829 3.15 -26.13 7.02
C GLU A 829 3.69 -26.85 8.26
N ASN A 830 5.00 -27.01 8.37
CA ASN A 830 5.68 -27.69 9.46
C ASN A 830 6.66 -26.79 10.20
N PHE A 831 6.62 -25.50 9.96
CA PHE A 831 7.42 -24.54 10.69
C PHE A 831 6.80 -24.35 12.10
N ASN A 832 7.39 -24.99 13.09
CA ASN A 832 6.94 -24.90 14.48
C ASN A 832 7.78 -23.88 15.26
N GLY A 833 8.03 -22.75 14.63
CA GLY A 833 8.63 -21.66 15.33
C GLY A 833 10.16 -21.55 15.24
N PHE A 834 10.80 -20.66 16.02
CA PHE A 834 12.25 -20.50 16.05
C PHE A 834 12.92 -21.75 16.56
N PRO A 835 13.80 -22.35 15.79
CA PRO A 835 14.58 -23.44 16.28
C PRO A 835 15.57 -22.93 17.34
N VAL A 836 15.57 -23.56 18.48
CA VAL A 836 16.55 -23.32 19.54
C VAL A 836 17.72 -24.28 19.37
N GLN A 837 18.94 -23.75 19.40
CA GLN A 837 20.12 -24.57 19.28
C GLN A 837 20.16 -25.66 20.39
N GLY A 838 20.27 -26.92 20.01
CA GLY A 838 20.30 -28.04 20.92
C GLY A 838 18.92 -28.62 21.27
N SER A 839 17.84 -28.07 20.87
CA SER A 839 16.51 -28.68 20.96
C SER A 839 16.30 -29.66 19.82
N PRO A 840 15.89 -30.92 20.07
CA PRO A 840 15.48 -31.78 18.99
C PRO A 840 14.29 -31.17 18.27
N ALA A 841 14.36 -31.04 16.97
CA ALA A 841 13.21 -30.65 16.17
C ALA A 841 12.12 -31.72 16.38
N THR A 842 11.01 -31.32 16.97
CA THR A 842 9.86 -32.18 17.18
C THR A 842 8.97 -32.31 15.95
N ALA A 843 9.30 -31.64 14.90
CA ALA A 843 8.59 -31.63 13.63
C ALA A 843 9.52 -32.03 12.46
N PRO A 844 9.00 -32.23 11.24
CA PRO A 844 9.67 -33.02 10.20
C PRO A 844 11.06 -32.55 9.76
N CYS A 845 11.53 -31.43 10.23
CA CYS A 845 12.90 -31.03 10.06
C CYS A 845 13.77 -31.60 11.17
N SER A 846 14.21 -32.81 10.99
CA SER A 846 14.99 -33.56 11.97
C SER A 846 16.51 -33.33 11.95
N GLN A 847 16.99 -32.30 11.27
CA GLN A 847 18.40 -32.00 11.19
C GLN A 847 18.89 -31.24 12.43
N PRO A 848 20.09 -31.49 12.90
CA PRO A 848 20.69 -30.68 13.95
C PRO A 848 20.85 -29.25 13.40
N PHE A 849 20.29 -28.30 14.11
CA PHE A 849 20.42 -26.91 13.76
C PHE A 849 21.86 -26.46 13.86
N THR A 850 22.46 -26.15 12.75
CA THR A 850 23.65 -25.32 12.65
C THR A 850 23.24 -23.85 12.75
N ALA A 851 24.15 -22.94 12.63
CA ALA A 851 23.86 -21.49 12.77
C ALA A 851 22.62 -20.97 12.02
N LEU A 852 22.14 -21.71 11.01
CA LEU A 852 20.96 -21.38 10.24
C LEU A 852 20.02 -22.55 10.17
N TYR A 853 18.73 -22.26 10.31
CA TYR A 853 17.70 -23.26 10.11
C TYR A 853 17.37 -23.36 8.62
N THR A 854 17.68 -24.50 8.05
CA THR A 854 17.22 -24.90 6.73
C THR A 854 16.36 -26.12 6.85
N CYS A 855 15.19 -26.07 6.31
CA CYS A 855 14.27 -27.18 6.26
C CYS A 855 14.05 -27.61 4.80
N PRO A 856 14.89 -28.50 4.28
CA PRO A 856 14.86 -28.86 2.86
C PRO A 856 13.59 -29.59 2.41
N SER A 857 12.80 -30.09 3.33
CA SER A 857 11.51 -30.68 3.01
C SER A 857 10.39 -29.68 2.78
N PHE A 858 10.64 -28.42 2.82
CA PHE A 858 9.72 -27.37 2.93
C PHE A 858 9.42 -26.68 1.73
N SER A 859 8.42 -26.56 1.55
CA SER A 859 7.88 -26.56 0.22
C SER A 859 7.20 -25.32 -0.27
N GLY A 860 7.29 -24.26 0.39
CA GLY A 860 6.79 -22.99 -0.07
C GLY A 860 7.86 -22.18 -0.81
N LEU A 861 9.01 -21.97 -0.21
CA LEU A 861 10.07 -21.13 -0.74
C LEU A 861 10.54 -21.57 -2.14
N GLY A 862 10.49 -20.67 -3.09
CA GLY A 862 10.92 -20.95 -4.46
C GLY A 862 9.87 -21.64 -5.34
N ILE A 863 8.68 -21.94 -4.85
CA ILE A 863 7.56 -22.44 -5.66
C ILE A 863 6.88 -21.25 -6.35
N THR A 864 6.56 -21.40 -7.62
CA THR A 864 5.72 -20.46 -8.34
C THR A 864 4.36 -21.09 -8.59
N ASN A 865 3.36 -20.58 -7.92
CA ASN A 865 1.99 -21.09 -7.99
C ASN A 865 1.05 -20.22 -8.84
N LYS A 866 1.55 -19.11 -9.40
CA LYS A 866 0.75 -18.12 -10.09
C LYS A 866 1.41 -17.65 -11.39
N THR A 867 0.61 -17.43 -12.42
CA THR A 867 1.03 -16.75 -13.65
C THR A 867 0.45 -15.35 -13.70
N ILE A 868 1.23 -14.41 -14.21
CA ILE A 868 0.80 -13.03 -14.46
C ILE A 868 0.32 -12.81 -15.90
N SER A 869 0.49 -13.81 -16.76
CA SER A 869 -0.02 -13.80 -18.13
C SER A 869 -1.27 -14.67 -18.25
N SER A 870 -2.25 -14.20 -19.02
CA SER A 870 -3.36 -15.02 -19.44
C SER A 870 -2.93 -16.08 -20.48
N PRO A 871 -3.62 -17.22 -20.55
CA PRO A 871 -3.43 -18.15 -21.65
C PRO A 871 -3.80 -17.50 -23.00
N ARG A 872 -3.44 -18.16 -24.10
CA ARG A 872 -3.81 -17.68 -25.43
C ARG A 872 -5.33 -17.58 -25.58
N GLN A 873 -5.77 -16.42 -26.02
CA GLN A 873 -7.18 -16.13 -26.29
C GLN A 873 -7.35 -15.70 -27.74
N ILE A 874 -8.42 -16.10 -28.36
CA ILE A 874 -8.75 -15.74 -29.74
C ILE A 874 -10.12 -15.07 -29.72
N GLN A 875 -10.16 -13.86 -30.24
CA GLN A 875 -11.39 -13.10 -30.42
C GLN A 875 -11.61 -12.83 -31.91
N MET A 876 -12.83 -13.02 -32.38
CA MET A 876 -13.21 -12.68 -33.74
C MET A 876 -14.31 -11.63 -33.73
N SER A 877 -14.23 -10.66 -34.60
CA SER A 877 -15.28 -9.65 -34.75
C SER A 877 -15.60 -9.40 -36.20
N LEU A 878 -16.85 -9.06 -36.46
CA LEU A 878 -17.37 -8.62 -37.75
C LEU A 878 -18.13 -7.32 -37.56
N SER A 879 -17.73 -6.28 -38.24
CA SER A 879 -18.31 -4.96 -38.12
C SER A 879 -18.70 -4.42 -39.49
N LEU A 880 -19.94 -3.97 -39.63
CA LEU A 880 -20.45 -3.26 -40.79
C LEU A 880 -20.53 -1.76 -40.49
N THR A 881 -19.84 -0.96 -41.26
CA THR A 881 -19.92 0.50 -41.21
C THR A 881 -20.75 0.99 -42.40
N PHE A 882 -21.71 1.92 -42.14
CA PHE A 882 -22.61 2.44 -43.12
C PHE A 882 -22.85 3.96 -43.02
#